data_20a96eaf9f20280918a637f7c85699f9
#
_entry.id   20a96eaf9f20280918a637f7c85699f9
#
_cell.length_a   1.000
_cell.length_b   1.000
_cell.length_c   1.000
_cell.angle_alpha   90.00
_cell.angle_beta   90.00
_cell.angle_gamma   90.00
#
_symmetry.space_group_name_H-M   'P 1'
#
loop_
_entity.id
_entity.type
_entity.pdbx_description
1 polymer ?
#
loop_
_entity_poly.entity_id
_entity_poly.type
_entity_poly.pdbx_seq_one_letter_code
_entity_poly.pdbx_strand_id
1 'polypeptide(L)'
;MNNKWIRGLLPPVVMLLIFSIFYTVCGIAPFGTKSIAWCDMEQQVIPLMLDLRHVLTGDGSMFYTGGNAGGMNMWGVYFFFVASPFSLLVCLVQESQMLTLMNLLVMLKLAVAAWSAGWYLRRRYPALRTSWMLLLSLTYGLCGYGLLYYQNLVWLDLLYLFPLLMLSLDALIRDGKMLGYICACSACVAVLYYLGFSIGIFLILYVGLQYYFMSDQTRRRQIAFRFVYASACALLITAVIWLPSLLQVMDSGRVGTTMEKLRETLVFKSIGDKIALLMCTTICLVPLFFLFGKRRASVTPHTKWMYMLMLIPVLLEPVNLLWHTGSYQCYPLRYGYITVLLGLSLVAEILTAQPAPPPAQGRGHIRAAYAMVGILIALTVSIVILCTQWYNTICSYTDTLWHSVASFFLLLIPASIALFGYYCGIRFYREGLLSRRILTVSLSLLFALESGLNLSVYIARPAVEDTLYAQTLSLSDLADDPDYYRVRMERKYSHVNMIGAIGYNTIGHYTSLTASRTMQMMKKMGYSSYWMEIGTTGGTVLSDAILANRYIFGLEDEFAPWQTLTTTTDCGLSLAKNQLCMPVGTVQSGDPALLNGITGNDRIADQKALAKAWFGTDSMITSYEPTKESHAAYEYANGKHNVNIVGESADHSISYSFFVSGRQALYFDLFDTCEGAPIVSDTYES
;
A
#
# COMPACT_ATOMS: atom_id res chain seq x y z
N MET A 1 0.61 41.74 15.49
CA MET A 1 0.94 40.30 15.35
C MET A 1 1.44 40.01 13.94
N ASN A 2 2.60 39.38 13.82
CA ASN A 2 3.37 39.31 12.58
C ASN A 2 2.66 38.48 11.50
N ASN A 3 2.21 39.13 10.43
CA ASN A 3 1.56 38.58 9.24
C ASN A 3 2.27 37.33 8.61
N LYS A 4 3.49 37.01 9.08
CA LYS A 4 4.30 35.88 8.59
C LYS A 4 3.84 34.52 9.11
N TRP A 5 3.37 34.44 10.36
CA TRP A 5 2.87 33.20 10.97
C TRP A 5 1.51 32.80 10.38
N ILE A 6 0.61 33.78 10.25
CA ILE A 6 -0.73 33.57 9.67
C ILE A 6 -0.62 33.00 8.23
N ARG A 7 0.29 33.56 7.42
CA ARG A 7 0.54 33.09 6.07
C ARG A 7 1.13 31.65 6.02
N GLY A 8 1.85 31.24 7.05
CA GLY A 8 2.41 29.89 7.16
C GLY A 8 1.36 28.83 7.49
N LEU A 9 0.32 29.20 8.24
CA LEU A 9 -0.77 28.29 8.62
C LEU A 9 -1.91 28.24 7.61
N LEU A 10 -1.89 29.10 6.59
CA LEU A 10 -2.96 29.15 5.59
C LEU A 10 -3.14 27.83 4.81
N PRO A 11 -2.09 27.14 4.31
CA PRO A 11 -2.26 25.88 3.58
C PRO A 11 -2.93 24.78 4.39
N PRO A 12 -2.50 24.43 5.62
CA PRO A 12 -3.17 23.37 6.39
C PRO A 12 -4.60 23.75 6.79
N VAL A 13 -4.87 24.99 7.13
CA VAL A 13 -6.23 25.44 7.47
C VAL A 13 -7.17 25.31 6.28
N VAL A 14 -6.76 25.75 5.09
CA VAL A 14 -7.58 25.63 3.87
C VAL A 14 -7.76 24.14 3.51
N MET A 15 -6.73 23.31 3.66
CA MET A 15 -6.84 21.86 3.41
C MET A 15 -7.85 21.21 4.35
N LEU A 16 -7.78 21.51 5.64
CA LEU A 16 -8.74 21.00 6.63
C LEU A 16 -10.17 21.45 6.30
N LEU A 17 -10.37 22.69 5.87
CA LEU A 17 -11.68 23.17 5.42
C LEU A 17 -12.20 22.44 4.19
N ILE A 18 -11.33 22.19 3.19
CA ILE A 18 -11.70 21.43 2.00
C ILE A 18 -12.17 20.02 2.41
N PHE A 19 -11.40 19.31 3.24
CA PHE A 19 -11.77 17.97 3.68
C PHE A 19 -13.01 17.99 4.59
N SER A 20 -13.16 18.95 5.51
CA SER A 20 -14.34 19.02 6.36
C SER A 20 -15.61 19.21 5.55
N ILE A 21 -15.61 20.12 4.57
CA ILE A 21 -16.74 20.32 3.66
C ILE A 21 -16.99 19.04 2.84
N PHE A 22 -15.94 18.47 2.29
CA PHE A 22 -16.05 17.29 1.45
C PHE A 22 -16.57 16.07 2.23
N TYR A 23 -16.04 15.80 3.44
CA TYR A 23 -16.52 14.71 4.31
C TYR A 23 -17.97 14.92 4.73
N THR A 24 -18.37 16.16 5.03
CA THR A 24 -19.79 16.47 5.34
C THR A 24 -20.70 16.16 4.16
N VAL A 25 -20.34 16.58 2.95
CA VAL A 25 -21.14 16.34 1.74
C VAL A 25 -21.25 14.86 1.42
N CYS A 26 -20.17 14.09 1.63
CA CYS A 26 -20.12 12.66 1.32
C CYS A 26 -20.61 11.74 2.45
N GLY A 27 -20.92 12.28 3.64
CA GLY A 27 -21.34 11.51 4.81
C GLY A 27 -20.20 10.67 5.41
N ILE A 28 -18.95 11.16 5.33
CA ILE A 28 -17.78 10.47 5.87
C ILE A 28 -17.57 10.88 7.34
N ALA A 29 -17.29 9.92 8.22
CA ALA A 29 -17.00 10.18 9.63
C ALA A 29 -15.75 11.09 9.79
N PRO A 30 -15.76 12.06 10.73
CA PRO A 30 -16.70 12.27 11.85
C PRO A 30 -17.99 13.04 11.51
N PHE A 31 -18.20 13.46 10.26
CA PHE A 31 -19.35 14.24 9.84
C PHE A 31 -20.50 13.39 9.30
N GLY A 32 -20.36 12.06 9.30
CA GLY A 32 -21.33 11.05 8.90
C GLY A 32 -20.92 9.68 9.44
N THR A 33 -21.37 8.60 8.78
CA THR A 33 -21.19 7.21 9.23
C THR A 33 -20.16 6.42 8.40
N LYS A 34 -19.81 6.94 7.21
CA LYS A 34 -18.97 6.20 6.26
C LYS A 34 -17.49 6.24 6.63
N SER A 35 -16.78 5.15 6.35
CA SER A 35 -15.32 5.05 6.38
C SER A 35 -14.75 5.12 4.96
N ILE A 36 -13.54 5.69 4.82
CA ILE A 36 -12.76 5.65 3.59
C ILE A 36 -11.78 4.48 3.58
N ALA A 37 -11.81 3.61 4.58
CA ALA A 37 -10.98 2.43 4.63
C ALA A 37 -11.32 1.50 3.46
N TRP A 38 -10.30 0.90 2.87
CA TRP A 38 -10.41 -0.17 1.88
C TRP A 38 -9.04 -0.85 1.70
N CYS A 39 -9.02 -2.07 1.11
CA CYS A 39 -7.80 -2.81 0.78
C CYS A 39 -6.82 -2.92 1.97
N ASP A 40 -5.56 -2.49 1.80
CA ASP A 40 -4.51 -2.58 2.82
C ASP A 40 -4.87 -1.89 4.15
N MET A 41 -5.71 -0.84 4.11
CA MET A 41 -6.12 -0.16 5.33
C MET A 41 -7.00 -1.05 6.20
N GLU A 42 -7.97 -1.77 5.61
CA GLU A 42 -8.85 -2.69 6.33
C GLU A 42 -8.11 -3.94 6.78
N GLN A 43 -7.29 -4.50 5.87
CA GLN A 43 -6.68 -5.82 6.08
C GLN A 43 -5.44 -5.78 6.96
N GLN A 44 -4.72 -4.66 6.99
CA GLN A 44 -3.42 -4.53 7.65
C GLN A 44 -3.33 -3.33 8.59
N VAL A 45 -3.64 -2.10 8.12
CA VAL A 45 -3.37 -0.89 8.91
C VAL A 45 -4.26 -0.81 10.14
N ILE A 46 -5.58 -0.99 10.00
CA ILE A 46 -6.53 -0.94 11.11
C ILE A 46 -6.24 -2.00 12.16
N PRO A 47 -6.08 -3.29 11.82
CA PRO A 47 -5.71 -4.31 12.79
C PRO A 47 -4.40 -3.98 13.54
N LEU A 48 -3.36 -3.56 12.81
CA LEU A 48 -2.08 -3.22 13.43
C LEU A 48 -2.14 -1.93 14.27
N MET A 49 -3.07 -1.01 13.99
CA MET A 49 -3.32 0.15 14.85
C MET A 49 -4.04 -0.24 16.14
N LEU A 50 -4.93 -1.24 16.11
CA LEU A 50 -5.53 -1.82 17.30
C LEU A 50 -4.47 -2.54 18.14
N ASP A 51 -3.65 -3.39 17.52
CA ASP A 51 -2.51 -4.03 18.20
C ASP A 51 -1.58 -2.99 18.84
N LEU A 52 -1.24 -1.93 18.11
CA LEU A 52 -0.40 -0.84 18.65
C LEU A 52 -1.08 -0.14 19.84
N ARG A 53 -2.40 0.06 19.78
CA ARG A 53 -3.16 0.63 20.89
C ARG A 53 -3.01 -0.24 22.14
N HIS A 54 -3.21 -1.56 22.03
CA HIS A 54 -3.01 -2.50 23.14
C HIS A 54 -1.59 -2.42 23.72
N VAL A 55 -0.57 -2.39 22.87
CA VAL A 55 0.83 -2.21 23.30
C VAL A 55 1.02 -0.90 24.08
N LEU A 56 0.48 0.21 23.58
CA LEU A 56 0.66 1.53 24.20
C LEU A 56 -0.20 1.71 25.45
N THR A 57 -1.29 0.98 25.62
CA THR A 57 -2.12 0.97 26.84
C THR A 57 -1.63 -0.02 27.90
N GLY A 58 -0.65 -0.87 27.57
CA GLY A 58 0.01 -1.77 28.53
C GLY A 58 -0.42 -3.24 28.42
N ASP A 59 -1.28 -3.58 27.46
CA ASP A 59 -1.85 -4.92 27.28
C ASP A 59 -1.10 -5.76 26.24
N GLY A 60 0.04 -5.28 25.73
CA GLY A 60 0.80 -5.95 24.68
C GLY A 60 2.30 -5.71 24.73
N SER A 61 3.03 -6.26 23.76
CA SER A 61 4.48 -6.11 23.62
C SER A 61 4.88 -5.59 22.24
N MET A 62 5.82 -4.64 22.20
CA MET A 62 6.44 -4.17 20.95
C MET A 62 7.25 -5.25 20.23
N PHE A 63 7.65 -6.31 20.93
CA PHE A 63 8.60 -7.29 20.41
C PHE A 63 7.94 -8.60 19.98
N TYR A 64 6.89 -9.04 20.69
CA TYR A 64 6.27 -10.33 20.45
C TYR A 64 4.76 -10.27 20.70
N THR A 65 4.01 -10.96 19.85
CA THR A 65 2.58 -11.21 20.04
C THR A 65 2.20 -12.64 19.69
N GLY A 66 1.29 -13.24 20.44
CA GLY A 66 0.62 -14.49 20.09
C GLY A 66 -0.58 -14.28 19.15
N GLY A 67 -1.04 -13.06 18.98
CA GLY A 67 -2.18 -12.69 18.14
C GLY A 67 -1.91 -12.73 16.63
N ASN A 68 -0.69 -13.10 16.22
CA ASN A 68 -0.30 -13.11 14.81
C ASN A 68 0.60 -14.32 14.51
N ALA A 69 0.30 -15.06 13.43
CA ALA A 69 1.10 -16.17 12.89
C ALA A 69 1.45 -17.28 13.90
N GLY A 70 0.60 -17.48 14.93
CA GLY A 70 0.89 -18.41 16.01
C GLY A 70 1.96 -17.97 17.00
N GLY A 71 2.49 -16.78 16.81
CA GLY A 71 3.55 -16.12 17.57
C GLY A 71 4.62 -15.54 16.66
N MET A 72 4.77 -14.19 16.65
CA MET A 72 5.78 -13.55 15.81
C MET A 72 6.40 -12.30 16.45
N ASN A 73 7.56 -11.91 15.88
CA ASN A 73 8.21 -10.65 16.20
C ASN A 73 7.45 -9.49 15.54
N MET A 74 7.01 -8.53 16.34
CA MET A 74 6.25 -7.36 15.88
C MET A 74 7.10 -6.12 15.62
N TRP A 75 8.35 -6.07 16.05
CA TRP A 75 9.21 -4.89 15.89
C TRP A 75 9.28 -4.43 14.44
N GLY A 76 9.64 -5.32 13.52
CA GLY A 76 9.69 -4.99 12.10
C GLY A 76 8.33 -4.65 11.50
N VAL A 77 7.26 -5.30 11.96
CA VAL A 77 5.88 -5.05 11.49
C VAL A 77 5.44 -3.64 11.86
N TYR A 78 5.63 -3.21 13.11
CA TYR A 78 5.28 -1.85 13.54
C TYR A 78 6.06 -0.79 12.78
N PHE A 79 7.37 -0.98 12.60
CA PHE A 79 8.18 -0.03 11.83
C PHE A 79 8.02 -0.11 10.32
N PHE A 80 7.27 -1.08 9.82
CA PHE A 80 6.91 -1.14 8.40
C PHE A 80 5.54 -0.51 8.11
N PHE A 81 4.57 -0.63 9.03
CA PHE A 81 3.16 -0.30 8.75
C PHE A 81 2.62 0.88 9.55
N VAL A 82 3.09 1.08 10.80
CA VAL A 82 2.46 2.03 11.74
C VAL A 82 3.43 2.97 12.45
N ALA A 83 4.68 3.03 12.03
CA ALA A 83 5.72 3.88 12.63
C ALA A 83 5.53 5.36 12.25
N SER A 84 4.46 5.96 12.71
CA SER A 84 4.13 7.36 12.48
C SER A 84 3.90 8.08 13.81
N PRO A 85 4.34 9.33 13.97
CA PRO A 85 3.97 10.10 15.16
C PRO A 85 2.45 10.26 15.30
N PHE A 86 1.70 10.23 14.20
CA PHE A 86 0.25 10.26 14.21
C PHE A 86 -0.38 8.95 14.72
N SER A 87 0.32 7.83 14.64
CA SER A 87 -0.17 6.54 15.17
C SER A 87 -0.33 6.57 16.70
N LEU A 88 0.38 7.46 17.41
CA LEU A 88 0.20 7.64 18.86
C LEU A 88 -1.19 8.14 19.23
N LEU A 89 -1.94 8.70 18.29
CA LEU A 89 -3.31 9.17 18.51
C LEU A 89 -4.30 8.01 18.75
N VAL A 90 -3.92 6.75 18.49
CA VAL A 90 -4.75 5.57 18.83
C VAL A 90 -5.06 5.47 20.32
N CYS A 91 -4.20 6.01 21.19
CA CYS A 91 -4.44 6.04 22.63
C CYS A 91 -5.57 6.99 23.05
N LEU A 92 -6.02 7.88 22.17
CA LEU A 92 -7.03 8.89 22.47
C LEU A 92 -8.45 8.46 22.10
N VAL A 93 -8.60 7.31 21.45
CA VAL A 93 -9.88 6.82 20.92
C VAL A 93 -10.19 5.43 21.44
N GLN A 94 -11.48 5.09 21.50
CA GLN A 94 -11.93 3.72 21.71
C GLN A 94 -11.77 2.90 20.43
N GLU A 95 -11.77 1.58 20.56
CA GLU A 95 -11.66 0.66 19.41
C GLU A 95 -12.76 0.87 18.38
N SER A 96 -14.01 1.09 18.84
CA SER A 96 -15.15 1.41 17.99
C SER A 96 -15.00 2.71 17.17
N GLN A 97 -14.10 3.59 17.57
CA GLN A 97 -13.82 4.87 16.88
C GLN A 97 -12.62 4.80 15.93
N MET A 98 -12.00 3.63 15.75
CA MET A 98 -10.79 3.48 14.97
C MET A 98 -10.97 3.89 13.50
N LEU A 99 -12.09 3.53 12.88
CA LEU A 99 -12.40 3.95 11.50
C LEU A 99 -12.49 5.47 11.36
N THR A 100 -13.13 6.13 12.32
CA THR A 100 -13.18 7.61 12.38
C THR A 100 -11.79 8.21 12.53
N LEU A 101 -10.96 7.60 13.38
CA LEU A 101 -9.57 8.04 13.52
C LEU A 101 -8.81 7.89 12.19
N MET A 102 -8.97 6.79 11.45
CA MET A 102 -8.31 6.60 10.16
C MET A 102 -8.69 7.71 9.17
N ASN A 103 -9.99 8.03 9.06
CA ASN A 103 -10.46 9.15 8.24
C ASN A 103 -9.79 10.47 8.62
N LEU A 104 -9.74 10.76 9.93
CA LEU A 104 -9.10 11.97 10.46
C LEU A 104 -7.60 12.00 10.21
N LEU A 105 -6.91 10.86 10.33
CA LEU A 105 -5.46 10.79 10.08
C LEU A 105 -5.12 11.08 8.63
N VAL A 106 -5.91 10.58 7.67
CA VAL A 106 -5.73 10.93 6.25
C VAL A 106 -5.86 12.44 6.06
N MET A 107 -6.94 13.05 6.56
CA MET A 107 -7.17 14.48 6.48
C MET A 107 -6.02 15.29 7.10
N LEU A 108 -5.58 14.92 8.31
CA LEU A 108 -4.52 15.62 9.03
C LEU A 108 -3.16 15.50 8.31
N LYS A 109 -2.79 14.31 7.86
CA LYS A 109 -1.52 14.09 7.16
C LYS A 109 -1.44 14.85 5.84
N LEU A 110 -2.53 14.90 5.06
CA LEU A 110 -2.59 15.68 3.82
C LEU A 110 -2.56 17.19 4.10
N ALA A 111 -3.15 17.65 5.21
CA ALA A 111 -3.03 19.03 5.65
C ALA A 111 -1.59 19.40 6.04
N VAL A 112 -0.90 18.51 6.75
CA VAL A 112 0.52 18.71 7.10
C VAL A 112 1.41 18.63 5.84
N ALA A 113 1.06 17.81 4.84
CA ALA A 113 1.76 17.79 3.55
C ALA A 113 1.63 19.14 2.81
N ALA A 114 0.43 19.71 2.78
CA ALA A 114 0.23 21.04 2.23
C ALA A 114 1.01 22.13 3.00
N TRP A 115 1.06 22.04 4.34
CA TRP A 115 1.87 22.94 5.17
C TRP A 115 3.36 22.84 4.87
N SER A 116 3.93 21.65 4.84
CA SER A 116 5.35 21.41 4.60
C SER A 116 5.78 21.86 3.20
N ALA A 117 4.96 21.57 2.18
CA ALA A 117 5.17 22.05 0.82
C ALA A 117 5.08 23.60 0.74
N GLY A 118 4.10 24.21 1.41
CA GLY A 118 3.99 25.65 1.49
C GLY A 118 5.20 26.31 2.16
N TRP A 119 5.71 25.67 3.22
CA TRP A 119 6.93 26.14 3.89
C TRP A 119 8.16 26.02 2.97
N TYR A 120 8.31 24.87 2.29
CA TYR A 120 9.35 24.66 1.29
C TYR A 120 9.30 25.70 0.17
N LEU A 121 8.15 25.88 -0.49
CA LEU A 121 7.98 26.81 -1.59
C LEU A 121 8.28 28.25 -1.17
N ARG A 122 7.83 28.66 0.01
CA ARG A 122 8.06 30.01 0.54
C ARG A 122 9.53 30.28 0.84
N ARG A 123 10.26 29.29 1.37
CA ARG A 123 11.68 29.43 1.70
C ARG A 123 12.56 29.37 0.46
N ARG A 124 12.22 28.51 -0.46
CA ARG A 124 12.98 28.30 -1.69
C ARG A 124 12.73 29.40 -2.72
N TYR A 125 11.49 29.90 -2.81
CA TYR A 125 11.05 30.87 -3.82
C TYR A 125 10.42 32.11 -3.15
N PRO A 126 11.21 33.00 -2.53
CA PRO A 126 10.69 34.17 -1.80
C PRO A 126 9.88 35.14 -2.66
N ALA A 127 10.14 35.18 -3.97
CA ALA A 127 9.43 36.00 -4.94
C ALA A 127 8.03 35.42 -5.31
N LEU A 128 7.74 34.17 -4.93
CA LEU A 128 6.47 33.53 -5.23
C LEU A 128 5.35 34.19 -4.42
N ARG A 129 4.25 34.56 -5.09
CA ARG A 129 3.09 35.17 -4.44
C ARG A 129 2.41 34.21 -3.48
N THR A 130 1.85 34.74 -2.39
CA THR A 130 1.15 33.93 -1.38
C THR A 130 -0.01 33.12 -1.98
N SER A 131 -0.78 33.68 -2.94
CA SER A 131 -1.87 32.96 -3.61
C SER A 131 -1.38 31.78 -4.44
N TRP A 132 -0.27 31.94 -5.16
CA TRP A 132 0.31 30.86 -5.96
C TRP A 132 1.02 29.83 -5.09
N MET A 133 1.70 30.28 -4.02
CA MET A 133 2.27 29.40 -3.01
C MET A 133 1.17 28.55 -2.37
N LEU A 134 0.04 29.13 -1.97
CA LEU A 134 -1.11 28.41 -1.43
C LEU A 134 -1.64 27.39 -2.42
N LEU A 135 -1.88 27.79 -3.67
CA LEU A 135 -2.36 26.90 -4.71
C LEU A 135 -1.43 25.69 -4.89
N LEU A 136 -0.13 25.93 -5.11
CA LEU A 136 0.85 24.84 -5.33
C LEU A 136 1.02 23.94 -4.10
N SER A 137 0.90 24.48 -2.90
CA SER A 137 0.97 23.68 -1.67
C SER A 137 -0.26 22.81 -1.47
N LEU A 138 -1.47 23.32 -1.74
CA LEU A 138 -2.69 22.51 -1.72
C LEU A 138 -2.66 21.43 -2.81
N THR A 139 -2.19 21.78 -3.99
CA THR A 139 -1.99 20.81 -5.10
C THR A 139 -1.02 19.69 -4.71
N TYR A 140 0.05 19.98 -3.96
CA TYR A 140 0.95 18.94 -3.45
C TYR A 140 0.25 18.02 -2.44
N GLY A 141 -0.50 18.58 -1.49
CA GLY A 141 -1.25 17.79 -0.51
C GLY A 141 -2.33 16.90 -1.14
N LEU A 142 -2.98 17.36 -2.22
CA LEU A 142 -3.99 16.62 -2.99
C LEU A 142 -3.42 15.92 -4.22
N CYS A 143 -2.11 15.64 -4.25
CA CYS A 143 -1.52 14.94 -5.37
C CYS A 143 -1.96 13.47 -5.44
N GLY A 144 -1.83 12.86 -6.63
CA GLY A 144 -2.25 11.48 -6.85
C GLY A 144 -1.62 10.48 -5.89
N TYR A 145 -0.38 10.71 -5.44
CA TYR A 145 0.23 9.88 -4.41
C TYR A 145 -0.57 9.91 -3.09
N GLY A 146 -0.99 11.08 -2.63
CA GLY A 146 -1.80 11.21 -1.41
C GLY A 146 -3.19 10.61 -1.54
N LEU A 147 -3.83 10.79 -2.71
CA LEU A 147 -5.22 10.39 -2.93
C LEU A 147 -5.38 8.92 -3.32
N LEU A 148 -4.39 8.30 -3.98
CA LEU A 148 -4.45 6.89 -4.38
C LEU A 148 -3.84 5.96 -3.33
N TYR A 149 -2.86 6.42 -2.54
CA TYR A 149 -2.07 5.57 -1.66
C TYR A 149 -2.34 5.79 -0.17
N TYR A 150 -3.42 6.52 0.20
CA TYR A 150 -3.75 6.81 1.59
C TYR A 150 -4.10 5.57 2.42
N GLN A 151 -4.52 4.48 1.80
CA GLN A 151 -4.78 3.22 2.49
C GLN A 151 -3.52 2.65 3.16
N ASN A 152 -2.35 2.98 2.66
CA ASN A 152 -1.07 2.76 3.34
C ASN A 152 -0.71 4.02 4.14
N LEU A 153 -1.37 4.24 5.25
CA LEU A 153 -1.38 5.50 6.00
C LEU A 153 0.02 6.04 6.32
N VAL A 154 1.00 5.17 6.60
CA VAL A 154 2.39 5.54 6.89
C VAL A 154 3.11 6.13 5.66
N TRP A 155 2.65 5.84 4.44
CA TRP A 155 3.26 6.41 3.23
C TRP A 155 3.04 7.92 3.15
N LEU A 156 1.92 8.43 3.70
CA LEU A 156 1.63 9.86 3.76
C LEU A 156 2.63 10.62 4.65
N ASP A 157 3.34 9.93 5.54
CA ASP A 157 4.39 10.57 6.35
C ASP A 157 5.56 11.01 5.47
N LEU A 158 5.94 10.23 4.46
CA LEU A 158 6.96 10.66 3.51
C LEU A 158 6.50 11.84 2.65
N LEU A 159 5.21 11.93 2.34
CA LEU A 159 4.66 13.07 1.61
C LEU A 159 4.92 14.39 2.34
N TYR A 160 4.71 14.46 3.65
CA TYR A 160 4.97 15.69 4.39
C TYR A 160 6.43 15.86 4.84
N LEU A 161 7.17 14.78 5.07
CA LEU A 161 8.58 14.85 5.46
C LEU A 161 9.49 15.26 4.30
N PHE A 162 9.17 14.89 3.08
CA PHE A 162 10.04 15.13 1.93
C PHE A 162 10.27 16.63 1.64
N PRO A 163 9.30 17.55 1.64
CA PRO A 163 9.58 18.96 1.52
C PRO A 163 10.49 19.52 2.63
N LEU A 164 10.38 18.98 3.87
CA LEU A 164 11.24 19.36 4.99
C LEU A 164 12.67 18.83 4.80
N LEU A 165 12.81 17.60 4.29
CA LEU A 165 14.10 17.02 3.92
C LEU A 165 14.77 17.87 2.83
N MET A 166 14.04 18.31 1.81
CA MET A 166 14.58 19.18 0.76
C MET A 166 15.04 20.55 1.29
N LEU A 167 14.31 21.14 2.24
CA LEU A 167 14.75 22.37 2.90
C LEU A 167 16.03 22.18 3.71
N SER A 168 16.13 21.07 4.43
CA SER A 168 17.31 20.76 5.23
C SER A 168 18.53 20.42 4.36
N LEU A 169 18.30 19.76 3.22
CA LEU A 169 19.33 19.51 2.21
C LEU A 169 19.82 20.82 1.59
N ASP A 170 18.93 21.75 1.26
CA ASP A 170 19.31 23.09 0.77
C ASP A 170 20.18 23.83 1.81
N ALA A 171 19.83 23.73 3.10
CA ALA A 171 20.62 24.34 4.17
C ALA A 171 22.00 23.66 4.35
N LEU A 172 22.07 22.33 4.18
CA LEU A 172 23.34 21.61 4.19
C LEU A 172 24.24 22.05 3.03
N ILE A 173 23.69 22.16 1.83
CA ILE A 173 24.44 22.49 0.62
C ILE A 173 24.86 23.96 0.62
N ARG A 174 23.97 24.87 1.00
CA ARG A 174 24.21 26.31 0.97
C ARG A 174 25.01 26.80 2.18
N ASP A 175 24.60 26.38 3.37
CA ASP A 175 25.05 26.96 4.64
C ASP A 175 25.93 25.97 5.44
N GLY A 176 26.06 24.71 5.00
CA GLY A 176 26.82 23.65 5.69
C GLY A 176 26.13 23.10 6.95
N LYS A 177 24.84 23.37 7.15
CA LYS A 177 24.08 22.96 8.34
C LYS A 177 23.66 21.49 8.25
N MET A 178 24.37 20.61 8.94
CA MET A 178 24.15 19.17 8.85
C MET A 178 23.00 18.67 9.76
N LEU A 179 22.84 19.23 10.95
CA LEU A 179 21.90 18.70 11.97
C LEU A 179 20.46 18.58 11.45
N GLY A 180 19.95 19.64 10.80
CA GLY A 180 18.59 19.61 10.23
C GLY A 180 18.41 18.52 9.18
N TYR A 181 19.45 18.29 8.36
CA TYR A 181 19.44 17.21 7.37
C TYR A 181 19.49 15.83 8.04
N ILE A 182 20.35 15.63 9.04
CA ILE A 182 20.41 14.38 9.81
C ILE A 182 19.04 14.07 10.41
N CYS A 183 18.42 15.03 11.10
CA CYS A 183 17.11 14.85 11.71
C CYS A 183 16.02 14.51 10.68
N ALA A 184 15.95 15.23 9.56
CA ALA A 184 14.94 15.00 8.53
C ALA A 184 15.14 13.67 7.80
N CYS A 185 16.39 13.32 7.50
CA CYS A 185 16.73 12.04 6.89
C CYS A 185 16.43 10.87 7.84
N SER A 186 16.83 10.98 9.11
CA SER A 186 16.51 10.00 10.16
C SER A 186 15.00 9.81 10.30
N ALA A 187 14.22 10.89 10.29
CA ALA A 187 12.76 10.81 10.37
C ALA A 187 12.17 10.04 9.17
N CYS A 188 12.64 10.29 7.95
CA CYS A 188 12.19 9.55 6.76
C CYS A 188 12.50 8.06 6.87
N VAL A 189 13.71 7.70 7.34
CA VAL A 189 14.11 6.29 7.48
C VAL A 189 13.36 5.62 8.64
N ALA A 190 13.20 6.31 9.78
CA ALA A 190 12.52 5.76 10.95
C ALA A 190 11.04 5.48 10.71
N VAL A 191 10.37 6.36 9.98
CA VAL A 191 8.94 6.19 9.66
C VAL A 191 8.74 5.08 8.62
N LEU A 192 9.60 5.03 7.59
CA LEU A 192 9.41 4.07 6.50
C LEU A 192 10.72 3.75 5.78
N TYR A 193 11.52 2.89 6.38
CA TYR A 193 12.87 2.58 5.91
C TYR A 193 12.90 2.03 4.49
N TYR A 194 11.92 1.24 4.07
CA TYR A 194 11.97 0.60 2.76
C TYR A 194 11.70 1.60 1.61
N LEU A 195 10.81 2.58 1.77
CA LEU A 195 10.68 3.68 0.81
C LEU A 195 11.79 4.74 0.99
N GLY A 196 12.43 4.77 2.14
CA GLY A 196 13.66 5.54 2.38
C GLY A 196 14.77 5.18 1.38
N PHE A 197 14.80 3.96 0.85
CA PHE A 197 15.69 3.55 -0.23
C PHE A 197 15.51 4.41 -1.50
N SER A 198 14.28 4.63 -1.94
CA SER A 198 13.98 5.49 -3.10
C SER A 198 14.40 6.94 -2.86
N ILE A 199 14.20 7.45 -1.62
CA ILE A 199 14.71 8.77 -1.22
C ILE A 199 16.24 8.79 -1.28
N GLY A 200 16.91 7.73 -0.84
CA GLY A 200 18.38 7.60 -0.92
C GLY A 200 18.89 7.70 -2.35
N ILE A 201 18.30 6.97 -3.30
CA ILE A 201 18.63 7.08 -4.73
C ILE A 201 18.44 8.52 -5.21
N PHE A 202 17.27 9.12 -4.90
CA PHE A 202 16.99 10.50 -5.26
C PHE A 202 18.04 11.48 -4.72
N LEU A 203 18.40 11.39 -3.45
CA LEU A 203 19.36 12.29 -2.80
C LEU A 203 20.75 12.19 -3.44
N ILE A 204 21.23 10.98 -3.75
CA ILE A 204 22.49 10.74 -4.42
C ILE A 204 22.50 11.40 -5.82
N LEU A 205 21.43 11.17 -6.59
CA LEU A 205 21.33 11.74 -7.94
C LEU A 205 21.19 13.27 -7.90
N TYR A 206 20.39 13.81 -6.97
CA TYR A 206 20.15 15.25 -6.85
C TYR A 206 21.41 16.00 -6.41
N VAL A 207 22.12 15.50 -5.41
CA VAL A 207 23.40 16.08 -4.96
C VAL A 207 24.48 15.88 -6.04
N GLY A 208 24.50 14.76 -6.73
CA GLY A 208 25.37 14.50 -7.88
C GLY A 208 25.17 15.51 -9.02
N LEU A 209 23.91 15.82 -9.36
CA LEU A 209 23.62 16.86 -10.35
C LEU A 209 24.04 18.26 -9.86
N GLN A 210 23.81 18.59 -8.59
CA GLN A 210 24.30 19.86 -8.04
C GLN A 210 25.82 19.94 -8.07
N TYR A 211 26.52 18.85 -7.70
CA TYR A 211 27.97 18.75 -7.81
C TYR A 211 28.45 18.99 -9.24
N TYR A 212 27.77 18.39 -10.23
CA TYR A 212 28.12 18.52 -11.65
C TYR A 212 27.99 19.98 -12.14
N PHE A 213 26.92 20.67 -11.80
CA PHE A 213 26.68 22.06 -12.26
C PHE A 213 27.40 23.12 -11.45
N MET A 214 28.09 22.78 -10.38
CA MET A 214 28.86 23.71 -9.56
C MET A 214 30.25 23.91 -10.12
N SER A 215 30.74 25.14 -10.21
CA SER A 215 32.06 25.46 -10.75
C SER A 215 33.18 25.36 -9.70
N ASP A 216 32.89 25.71 -8.43
CA ASP A 216 33.88 25.73 -7.35
C ASP A 216 34.22 24.33 -6.84
N GLN A 217 35.43 23.88 -7.11
CA GLN A 217 35.88 22.53 -6.79
C GLN A 217 36.07 22.30 -5.27
N THR A 218 36.48 23.32 -4.53
CA THR A 218 36.66 23.23 -3.08
C THR A 218 35.30 23.06 -2.41
N ARG A 219 34.32 23.85 -2.80
CA ARG A 219 32.95 23.77 -2.33
C ARG A 219 32.29 22.42 -2.71
N ARG A 220 32.56 21.89 -3.91
CA ARG A 220 32.09 20.54 -4.33
C ARG A 220 32.52 19.46 -3.33
N ARG A 221 33.84 19.40 -3.00
CA ARG A 221 34.35 18.40 -2.04
C ARG A 221 33.75 18.53 -0.66
N GLN A 222 33.59 19.76 -0.16
CA GLN A 222 32.99 20.03 1.14
C GLN A 222 31.52 19.55 1.20
N ILE A 223 30.74 19.83 0.16
CA ILE A 223 29.35 19.39 0.07
C ILE A 223 29.27 17.87 0.01
N ALA A 224 30.06 17.21 -0.82
CA ALA A 224 30.11 15.77 -0.94
C ALA A 224 30.46 15.12 0.41
N PHE A 225 31.49 15.61 1.10
CA PHE A 225 31.86 15.11 2.42
C PHE A 225 30.74 15.29 3.46
N ARG A 226 30.16 16.49 3.56
CA ARG A 226 29.08 16.79 4.50
C ARG A 226 27.84 15.93 4.22
N PHE A 227 27.49 15.74 2.96
CA PHE A 227 26.37 14.92 2.54
C PHE A 227 26.56 13.45 2.94
N VAL A 228 27.71 12.86 2.60
CA VAL A 228 28.03 11.47 2.94
C VAL A 228 28.07 11.28 4.45
N TYR A 229 28.76 12.17 5.17
CA TYR A 229 28.86 12.11 6.63
C TYR A 229 27.49 12.22 7.31
N ALA A 230 26.69 13.22 6.93
CA ALA A 230 25.37 13.43 7.53
C ALA A 230 24.38 12.29 7.19
N SER A 231 24.45 11.74 5.98
CA SER A 231 23.65 10.58 5.58
C SER A 231 24.05 9.32 6.35
N ALA A 232 25.35 9.08 6.52
CA ALA A 232 25.84 7.97 7.34
C ALA A 232 25.38 8.11 8.81
N CYS A 233 25.47 9.31 9.40
CA CYS A 233 24.95 9.56 10.75
C CYS A 233 23.46 9.25 10.85
N ALA A 234 22.65 9.68 9.87
CA ALA A 234 21.20 9.42 9.86
C ALA A 234 20.90 7.91 9.81
N LEU A 235 21.60 7.17 8.94
CA LEU A 235 21.45 5.71 8.84
C LEU A 235 21.90 4.99 10.11
N LEU A 236 23.00 5.41 10.72
CA LEU A 236 23.50 4.79 11.96
C LEU A 236 22.57 5.05 13.15
N ILE A 237 22.05 6.27 13.31
CA ILE A 237 21.08 6.62 14.36
C ILE A 237 19.81 5.76 14.24
N THR A 238 19.36 5.48 13.03
CA THR A 238 18.14 4.71 12.78
C THR A 238 18.38 3.21 12.61
N ALA A 239 19.61 2.71 12.75
CA ALA A 239 19.95 1.32 12.51
C ALA A 239 19.18 0.35 13.43
N VAL A 240 18.89 0.74 14.65
CA VAL A 240 18.07 -0.03 15.61
C VAL A 240 16.66 -0.32 15.08
N ILE A 241 16.16 0.51 14.18
CA ILE A 241 14.84 0.37 13.56
C ILE A 241 14.95 -0.43 12.27
N TRP A 242 15.72 0.07 11.28
CA TRP A 242 15.69 -0.49 9.94
C TRP A 242 16.44 -1.80 9.80
N LEU A 243 17.50 -2.06 10.59
CA LEU A 243 18.29 -3.28 10.43
C LEU A 243 17.52 -4.54 10.87
N PRO A 244 16.92 -4.62 12.08
CA PRO A 244 16.08 -5.76 12.44
C PRO A 244 14.88 -5.94 11.52
N SER A 245 14.25 -4.84 11.10
CA SER A 245 13.10 -4.87 10.19
C SER A 245 13.47 -5.38 8.80
N LEU A 246 14.64 -4.99 8.27
CA LEU A 246 15.15 -5.49 7.00
C LEU A 246 15.44 -7.00 7.07
N LEU A 247 16.06 -7.48 8.15
CA LEU A 247 16.30 -8.91 8.35
C LEU A 247 14.99 -9.70 8.36
N GLN A 248 13.94 -9.18 9.00
CA GLN A 248 12.62 -9.81 8.99
C GLN A 248 11.98 -9.82 7.59
N VAL A 249 12.13 -8.75 6.79
CA VAL A 249 11.67 -8.73 5.38
C VAL A 249 12.40 -9.78 4.55
N MET A 250 13.71 -9.97 4.78
CA MET A 250 14.51 -10.97 4.04
C MET A 250 14.07 -12.42 4.33
N ASP A 251 13.50 -12.71 5.50
CA ASP A 251 12.93 -14.01 5.86
C ASP A 251 11.46 -14.18 5.42
N SER A 252 10.88 -13.14 4.85
CA SER A 252 9.47 -13.14 4.46
C SER A 252 9.20 -13.91 3.16
N GLY A 253 7.92 -14.25 2.94
CA GLY A 253 7.45 -14.93 1.72
C GLY A 253 7.53 -14.10 0.42
N ARG A 254 8.09 -12.89 0.47
CA ARG A 254 8.28 -11.98 -0.67
C ARG A 254 9.36 -12.40 -1.68
N VAL A 255 9.60 -13.67 -1.82
CA VAL A 255 10.76 -14.19 -2.56
C VAL A 255 10.58 -14.10 -4.09
N GLY A 256 11.65 -13.77 -4.75
CA GLY A 256 11.90 -13.77 -6.18
C GLY A 256 13.13 -12.94 -6.46
N THR A 257 14.07 -13.45 -7.24
CA THR A 257 15.30 -12.68 -7.52
C THR A 257 14.96 -11.44 -8.35
N THR A 258 15.50 -10.28 -7.96
CA THR A 258 15.37 -9.02 -8.70
C THR A 258 15.72 -9.20 -10.19
N MET A 259 16.69 -10.05 -10.47
CA MET A 259 17.16 -10.28 -11.84
C MET A 259 16.15 -11.04 -12.70
N GLU A 260 15.45 -12.04 -12.14
CA GLU A 260 14.35 -12.75 -12.85
C GLU A 260 13.22 -11.78 -13.17
N LYS A 261 12.77 -11.02 -12.17
CA LYS A 261 11.70 -10.02 -12.36
C LYS A 261 12.07 -8.96 -13.40
N LEU A 262 13.34 -8.52 -13.46
CA LEU A 262 13.79 -7.57 -14.49
C LEU A 262 13.81 -8.18 -15.89
N ARG A 263 14.10 -9.48 -16.02
CA ARG A 263 14.09 -10.19 -17.33
C ARG A 263 12.67 -10.39 -17.86
N GLU A 264 11.73 -10.70 -16.99
CA GLU A 264 10.35 -11.01 -17.35
C GLU A 264 9.46 -9.78 -17.52
N THR A 265 9.92 -8.62 -17.04
CA THR A 265 9.10 -7.41 -17.02
C THR A 265 9.06 -6.75 -18.40
N LEU A 266 7.85 -6.50 -18.89
CA LEU A 266 7.61 -5.70 -20.08
C LEU A 266 7.99 -4.24 -19.83
N VAL A 267 8.68 -3.63 -20.80
CA VAL A 267 9.24 -2.26 -20.67
C VAL A 267 8.18 -1.21 -20.33
N PHE A 268 6.97 -1.35 -20.90
CA PHE A 268 5.87 -0.41 -20.72
C PHE A 268 4.76 -0.89 -19.78
N LYS A 269 5.04 -1.91 -18.96
CA LYS A 269 4.07 -2.40 -17.97
C LYS A 269 3.64 -1.26 -17.03
N SER A 270 2.35 -1.19 -16.72
CA SER A 270 1.76 -0.21 -15.80
C SER A 270 2.03 1.27 -16.14
N ILE A 271 2.35 1.60 -17.39
CA ILE A 271 2.60 2.99 -17.79
C ILE A 271 1.36 3.86 -17.61
N GLY A 272 0.17 3.32 -17.89
CA GLY A 272 -1.11 4.02 -17.69
C GLY A 272 -1.34 4.38 -16.23
N ASP A 273 -1.14 3.42 -15.32
CA ASP A 273 -1.30 3.63 -13.87
C ASP A 273 -0.34 4.71 -13.34
N LYS A 274 0.90 4.70 -13.82
CA LYS A 274 1.93 5.69 -13.41
C LYS A 274 1.64 7.09 -13.96
N ILE A 275 1.22 7.20 -15.21
CA ILE A 275 0.82 8.48 -15.80
C ILE A 275 -0.42 9.02 -15.09
N ALA A 276 -1.39 8.17 -14.82
CA ALA A 276 -2.63 8.54 -14.15
C ALA A 276 -2.37 9.12 -12.75
N LEU A 277 -1.41 8.56 -12.00
CA LEU A 277 -1.00 9.11 -10.70
C LEU A 277 -0.49 10.56 -10.84
N LEU A 278 0.28 10.88 -11.89
CA LEU A 278 0.73 12.25 -12.16
C LEU A 278 -0.39 13.14 -12.71
N MET A 279 -1.34 12.56 -13.44
CA MET A 279 -2.49 13.28 -14.01
C MET A 279 -3.53 13.70 -12.96
N CYS A 280 -3.45 13.20 -11.73
CA CYS A 280 -4.20 13.78 -10.60
C CYS A 280 -3.69 15.19 -10.21
N THR A 281 -2.52 15.59 -10.72
CA THR A 281 -1.84 16.84 -10.36
C THR A 281 -1.23 17.45 -11.63
N THR A 282 -2.06 17.68 -12.65
CA THR A 282 -1.59 17.98 -14.01
C THR A 282 -0.70 19.21 -14.10
N ILE A 283 -0.86 20.18 -13.21
CA ILE A 283 0.00 21.37 -13.17
C ILE A 283 1.50 20.99 -13.00
N CYS A 284 1.83 19.87 -12.35
CA CYS A 284 3.23 19.43 -12.20
C CYS A 284 3.88 19.00 -13.52
N LEU A 285 3.08 18.73 -14.57
CA LEU A 285 3.53 18.37 -15.92
C LEU A 285 3.71 19.60 -16.83
N VAL A 286 3.16 20.73 -16.45
CA VAL A 286 3.26 21.99 -17.22
C VAL A 286 4.70 22.39 -17.54
N PRO A 287 5.70 22.19 -16.66
CA PRO A 287 7.10 22.51 -16.99
C PRO A 287 7.60 21.88 -18.28
N LEU A 288 7.11 20.71 -18.68
CA LEU A 288 7.54 20.03 -19.92
C LEU A 288 7.40 20.94 -21.16
N PHE A 289 6.39 21.82 -21.17
CA PHE A 289 6.15 22.76 -22.28
C PHE A 289 7.04 24.01 -22.24
N PHE A 290 7.72 24.28 -21.10
CA PHE A 290 8.54 25.47 -20.91
C PHE A 290 10.05 25.20 -20.82
N LEU A 291 10.44 23.93 -20.64
CA LEU A 291 11.87 23.57 -20.45
C LEU A 291 12.68 23.52 -21.74
N PHE A 292 12.00 23.40 -22.89
CA PHE A 292 12.64 23.22 -24.19
C PHE A 292 12.19 24.28 -25.19
N GLY A 293 13.01 24.52 -26.21
CA GLY A 293 12.72 25.46 -27.30
C GLY A 293 13.40 26.84 -27.15
N LYS A 294 13.23 27.69 -28.18
CA LYS A 294 13.91 29.01 -28.30
C LYS A 294 13.55 30.01 -27.18
N ARG A 295 12.36 29.87 -26.56
CA ARG A 295 11.86 30.71 -25.47
C ARG A 295 11.68 29.92 -24.17
N ARG A 296 12.65 29.03 -23.91
CA ARG A 296 12.67 28.28 -22.66
C ARG A 296 12.66 29.20 -21.44
N ALA A 297 12.00 28.78 -20.38
CA ALA A 297 12.10 29.46 -19.10
C ALA A 297 13.50 29.27 -18.53
N SER A 298 14.04 30.33 -17.94
CA SER A 298 15.26 30.19 -17.13
C SER A 298 14.88 29.50 -15.83
N VAL A 299 15.32 28.29 -15.67
CA VAL A 299 15.08 27.45 -14.48
C VAL A 299 16.39 26.85 -14.00
N THR A 300 16.42 26.47 -12.73
CA THR A 300 17.59 25.88 -12.07
C THR A 300 17.98 24.57 -12.78
N PRO A 301 19.22 24.45 -13.32
CA PRO A 301 19.61 23.30 -14.16
C PRO A 301 19.49 21.95 -13.46
N HIS A 302 19.97 21.82 -12.22
CA HIS A 302 19.91 20.55 -11.49
C HIS A 302 18.46 20.12 -11.19
N THR A 303 17.55 21.05 -10.85
CA THR A 303 16.11 20.75 -10.65
C THR A 303 15.49 20.29 -11.95
N LYS A 304 15.78 20.95 -13.08
CA LYS A 304 15.31 20.57 -14.41
C LYS A 304 15.73 19.13 -14.75
N TRP A 305 17.02 18.83 -14.65
CA TRP A 305 17.53 17.51 -15.04
C TRP A 305 17.07 16.43 -14.08
N MET A 306 16.96 16.72 -12.77
CA MET A 306 16.41 15.76 -11.83
C MET A 306 14.94 15.45 -12.12
N TYR A 307 14.14 16.48 -12.44
CA TYR A 307 12.75 16.27 -12.87
C TYR A 307 12.65 15.39 -14.11
N MET A 308 13.52 15.60 -15.10
CA MET A 308 13.56 14.74 -16.30
C MET A 308 13.97 13.31 -15.98
N LEU A 309 14.94 13.11 -15.09
CA LEU A 309 15.34 11.78 -14.62
C LEU A 309 14.19 11.06 -13.89
N MET A 310 13.39 11.79 -13.10
CA MET A 310 12.24 11.22 -12.39
C MET A 310 11.07 10.83 -13.31
N LEU A 311 11.06 11.26 -14.56
CA LEU A 311 10.09 10.84 -15.56
C LEU A 311 10.50 9.53 -16.28
N ILE A 312 11.76 9.14 -16.21
CA ILE A 312 12.23 7.89 -16.83
C ILE A 312 11.54 6.67 -16.25
N PRO A 313 11.47 6.47 -14.91
CA PRO A 313 10.77 5.33 -14.32
C PRO A 313 9.25 5.37 -14.56
N VAL A 314 8.65 6.50 -14.84
CA VAL A 314 7.24 6.57 -15.26
C VAL A 314 7.05 5.87 -16.60
N LEU A 315 7.99 6.05 -17.53
CA LEU A 315 7.93 5.48 -18.87
C LEU A 315 8.47 4.06 -18.93
N LEU A 316 9.52 3.75 -18.16
CA LEU A 316 10.27 2.50 -18.25
C LEU A 316 10.09 1.67 -16.96
N GLU A 317 9.37 0.55 -17.06
CA GLU A 317 9.10 -0.33 -15.92
C GLU A 317 10.36 -0.95 -15.30
N PRO A 318 11.37 -1.41 -16.04
CA PRO A 318 12.60 -1.91 -15.43
C PRO A 318 13.29 -0.87 -14.52
N VAL A 319 13.25 0.41 -14.91
CA VAL A 319 13.80 1.49 -14.07
C VAL A 319 12.93 1.72 -12.85
N ASN A 320 11.59 1.66 -12.99
CA ASN A 320 10.66 1.76 -11.87
C ASN A 320 10.91 0.64 -10.84
N LEU A 321 11.12 -0.61 -11.29
CA LEU A 321 11.46 -1.73 -10.42
C LEU A 321 12.75 -1.48 -9.61
N LEU A 322 13.78 -0.92 -10.22
CA LEU A 322 15.03 -0.59 -9.51
C LEU A 322 14.80 0.43 -8.39
N TRP A 323 13.89 1.38 -8.57
CA TRP A 323 13.48 2.32 -7.52
C TRP A 323 12.68 1.67 -6.39
N HIS A 324 12.17 0.45 -6.58
CA HIS A 324 11.43 -0.35 -5.60
C HIS A 324 12.22 -1.54 -5.07
N THR A 325 13.54 -1.49 -5.04
CA THR A 325 14.40 -2.61 -4.63
C THR A 325 14.24 -3.87 -5.51
N GLY A 326 13.80 -3.68 -6.75
CA GLY A 326 13.62 -4.74 -7.73
C GLY A 326 12.28 -5.47 -7.69
N SER A 327 11.40 -5.11 -6.77
CA SER A 327 10.09 -5.74 -6.66
C SER A 327 9.07 -4.83 -6.00
N TYR A 328 7.88 -4.76 -6.59
CA TYR A 328 6.70 -4.21 -5.93
C TYR A 328 5.47 -4.96 -6.40
N GLN A 329 4.41 -4.83 -5.61
CA GLN A 329 3.10 -5.34 -5.97
C GLN A 329 2.11 -4.22 -5.78
N CYS A 330 1.13 -4.11 -6.63
CA CYS A 330 0.22 -2.98 -6.64
C CYS A 330 0.92 -1.63 -6.40
N TYR A 331 0.29 -0.53 -6.62
CA TYR A 331 0.81 0.80 -6.30
C TYR A 331 2.17 1.12 -6.92
N PRO A 332 2.27 1.24 -8.26
CA PRO A 332 3.49 1.66 -8.94
C PRO A 332 3.84 3.11 -8.59
N LEU A 333 5.09 3.51 -8.76
CA LEU A 333 5.57 4.88 -8.53
C LEU A 333 5.36 5.36 -7.07
N ARG A 334 5.70 4.51 -6.08
CA ARG A 334 5.58 4.82 -4.64
C ARG A 334 6.42 6.01 -4.17
N TYR A 335 7.21 6.60 -5.04
CA TYR A 335 8.01 7.82 -4.87
C TYR A 335 7.50 8.98 -5.75
N GLY A 336 6.28 8.86 -6.32
CA GLY A 336 5.72 9.86 -7.25
C GLY A 336 5.58 11.27 -6.67
N TYR A 337 5.45 11.40 -5.34
CA TYR A 337 5.44 12.69 -4.65
C TYR A 337 6.73 13.50 -4.87
N ILE A 338 7.86 12.83 -5.10
CA ILE A 338 9.13 13.47 -5.46
C ILE A 338 9.00 14.18 -6.81
N THR A 339 8.49 13.46 -7.82
CA THR A 339 8.27 13.99 -9.16
C THR A 339 7.30 15.18 -9.13
N VAL A 340 6.22 15.07 -8.34
CA VAL A 340 5.26 16.16 -8.16
C VAL A 340 5.91 17.38 -7.55
N LEU A 341 6.67 17.26 -6.45
CA LEU A 341 7.34 18.40 -5.80
C LEU A 341 8.32 19.10 -6.73
N LEU A 342 9.10 18.33 -7.50
CA LEU A 342 10.02 18.90 -8.50
C LEU A 342 9.27 19.65 -9.61
N GLY A 343 8.17 19.07 -10.11
CA GLY A 343 7.32 19.71 -11.11
C GLY A 343 6.73 21.03 -10.59
N LEU A 344 6.17 21.03 -9.37
CA LEU A 344 5.63 22.24 -8.73
C LEU A 344 6.73 23.29 -8.43
N SER A 345 7.94 22.84 -8.09
CA SER A 345 9.12 23.72 -7.93
C SER A 345 9.45 24.44 -9.23
N LEU A 346 9.48 23.72 -10.35
CA LEU A 346 9.69 24.29 -11.67
C LEU A 346 8.56 25.24 -12.07
N VAL A 347 7.30 24.93 -11.76
CA VAL A 347 6.16 25.86 -11.95
C VAL A 347 6.38 27.14 -11.15
N ALA A 348 6.83 27.05 -9.90
CA ALA A 348 7.14 28.21 -9.08
C ALA A 348 8.25 29.07 -9.70
N GLU A 349 9.31 28.45 -10.23
CA GLU A 349 10.38 29.17 -10.97
C GLU A 349 9.83 29.84 -12.24
N ILE A 350 8.98 29.14 -13.02
CA ILE A 350 8.36 29.68 -14.24
C ILE A 350 7.47 30.88 -13.95
N LEU A 351 6.69 30.82 -12.85
CA LEU A 351 5.81 31.91 -12.44
C LEU A 351 6.55 33.14 -11.88
N THR A 352 7.73 32.93 -11.31
CA THR A 352 8.57 34.00 -10.73
C THR A 352 9.58 34.59 -11.71
N ALA A 353 9.87 33.88 -12.81
CA ALA A 353 10.75 34.38 -13.86
C ALA A 353 10.16 35.64 -14.53
N GLN A 354 11.05 36.55 -14.94
CA GLN A 354 10.62 37.76 -15.65
C GLN A 354 9.81 37.40 -16.90
N PRO A 355 8.73 38.15 -17.21
CA PRO A 355 7.98 37.98 -18.44
C PRO A 355 8.93 38.05 -19.65
N ALA A 356 8.74 37.14 -20.59
CA ALA A 356 9.44 37.28 -21.86
C ALA A 356 8.93 38.53 -22.59
N PRO A 357 9.78 39.24 -23.38
CA PRO A 357 9.31 40.38 -24.17
C PRO A 357 8.12 39.92 -25.05
N PRO A 358 7.12 40.80 -25.26
CA PRO A 358 5.90 40.45 -26.00
C PRO A 358 6.28 39.87 -27.38
N PRO A 359 5.62 38.81 -27.82
CA PRO A 359 5.90 38.21 -29.11
C PRO A 359 5.58 39.19 -30.22
N ALA A 360 6.44 39.29 -31.21
CA ALA A 360 6.02 39.79 -32.52
C ALA A 360 4.76 38.97 -32.93
N GLN A 361 3.70 39.67 -33.24
CA GLN A 361 2.32 39.19 -33.43
C GLN A 361 2.13 37.71 -33.79
N GLY A 362 1.25 37.03 -33.06
CA GLY A 362 0.62 35.76 -33.47
C GLY A 362 1.26 34.42 -33.03
N ARG A 363 2.52 34.39 -32.56
CA ARG A 363 3.21 33.10 -32.28
C ARG A 363 2.84 32.39 -30.98
N GLY A 364 2.21 33.08 -30.02
CA GLY A 364 1.76 32.47 -28.74
C GLY A 364 0.58 31.55 -28.94
N HIS A 365 -0.39 31.97 -29.71
CA HIS A 365 -1.58 31.18 -30.07
C HIS A 365 -1.22 29.92 -30.84
N ILE A 366 -0.26 30.00 -31.76
CA ILE A 366 0.22 28.86 -32.56
C ILE A 366 0.81 27.78 -31.67
N ARG A 367 1.62 28.16 -30.65
CA ARG A 367 2.19 27.16 -29.71
C ARG A 367 1.17 26.55 -28.78
N ALA A 368 0.18 27.32 -28.33
CA ALA A 368 -0.94 26.77 -27.56
C ALA A 368 -1.74 25.76 -28.41
N ALA A 369 -1.97 26.09 -29.70
CA ALA A 369 -2.60 25.18 -30.63
C ALA A 369 -1.79 23.89 -30.84
N TYR A 370 -0.45 23.95 -30.99
CA TYR A 370 0.38 22.77 -31.12
C TYR A 370 0.36 21.92 -29.82
N ALA A 371 0.38 22.55 -28.64
CA ALA A 371 0.28 21.82 -27.38
C ALA A 371 -1.09 21.11 -27.26
N MET A 372 -2.17 21.80 -27.65
CA MET A 372 -3.51 21.21 -27.69
C MET A 372 -3.57 20.00 -28.64
N VAL A 373 -3.05 20.17 -29.85
CA VAL A 373 -2.99 19.07 -30.82
C VAL A 373 -2.16 17.92 -30.28
N GLY A 374 -1.01 18.18 -29.64
CA GLY A 374 -0.18 17.16 -29.02
C GLY A 374 -0.90 16.42 -27.89
N ILE A 375 -1.63 17.12 -27.04
CA ILE A 375 -2.45 16.52 -25.97
C ILE A 375 -3.58 15.70 -26.56
N LEU A 376 -4.29 16.19 -27.59
CA LEU A 376 -5.36 15.47 -28.26
C LEU A 376 -4.84 14.20 -28.96
N ILE A 377 -3.68 14.26 -29.59
CA ILE A 377 -3.04 13.09 -30.20
C ILE A 377 -2.68 12.08 -29.09
N ALA A 378 -2.03 12.52 -28.02
CA ALA A 378 -1.68 11.66 -26.91
C ALA A 378 -2.92 11.00 -26.27
N LEU A 379 -4.00 11.77 -26.12
CA LEU A 379 -5.27 11.28 -25.61
C LEU A 379 -5.88 10.22 -26.57
N THR A 380 -5.90 10.51 -27.89
CA THR A 380 -6.42 9.58 -28.90
C THR A 380 -5.63 8.28 -28.92
N VAL A 381 -4.28 8.36 -28.88
CA VAL A 381 -3.42 7.18 -28.81
C VAL A 381 -3.68 6.38 -27.53
N SER A 382 -3.84 7.06 -26.39
CA SER A 382 -4.20 6.41 -25.12
C SER A 382 -5.55 5.70 -25.21
N ILE A 383 -6.56 6.33 -25.84
CA ILE A 383 -7.87 5.74 -26.08
C ILE A 383 -7.75 4.46 -26.91
N VAL A 384 -7.04 4.54 -28.04
CA VAL A 384 -6.85 3.39 -28.93
C VAL A 384 -6.16 2.24 -28.19
N ILE A 385 -5.10 2.52 -27.46
CA ILE A 385 -4.37 1.52 -26.69
C ILE A 385 -5.27 0.89 -25.62
N LEU A 386 -6.04 1.70 -24.89
CA LEU A 386 -6.92 1.23 -23.81
C LEU A 386 -8.10 0.40 -24.31
N CYS A 387 -8.53 0.60 -25.56
CA CYS A 387 -9.58 -0.21 -26.19
C CYS A 387 -9.04 -1.52 -26.81
N THR A 388 -7.75 -1.82 -26.68
CA THR A 388 -7.11 -3.04 -27.20
C THR A 388 -6.85 -4.05 -26.10
N GLN A 389 -6.41 -5.26 -26.51
CA GLN A 389 -5.90 -6.31 -25.61
C GLN A 389 -4.69 -5.87 -24.74
N TRP A 390 -4.06 -4.73 -25.05
CA TRP A 390 -2.94 -4.17 -24.28
C TRP A 390 -3.36 -3.47 -22.98
N TYR A 391 -4.65 -3.27 -22.76
CA TYR A 391 -5.15 -2.56 -21.58
C TYR A 391 -4.62 -3.15 -20.28
N ASN A 392 -4.74 -4.45 -20.08
CA ASN A 392 -4.28 -5.13 -18.85
C ASN A 392 -2.76 -5.03 -18.62
N THR A 393 -1.97 -4.88 -19.68
CA THR A 393 -0.52 -4.68 -19.56
C THR A 393 -0.19 -3.25 -19.19
N ILE A 394 -0.90 -2.28 -19.76
CA ILE A 394 -0.64 -0.84 -19.60
C ILE A 394 -1.24 -0.33 -18.30
N CYS A 395 -2.39 -0.87 -17.90
CA CYS A 395 -3.10 -0.56 -16.66
C CYS A 395 -3.21 -1.84 -15.81
N SER A 396 -2.08 -2.39 -15.37
CA SER A 396 -2.01 -3.67 -14.64
C SER A 396 -2.69 -3.66 -13.28
N TYR A 397 -2.99 -2.48 -12.73
CA TYR A 397 -3.65 -2.28 -11.44
C TYR A 397 -5.03 -1.66 -11.57
N THR A 398 -5.66 -1.87 -12.70
CA THR A 398 -6.97 -1.31 -13.06
C THR A 398 -8.04 -1.61 -12.03
N ASP A 399 -8.13 -2.86 -11.58
CA ASP A 399 -9.16 -3.28 -10.63
C ASP A 399 -8.99 -2.62 -9.27
N THR A 400 -7.75 -2.37 -8.86
CA THR A 400 -7.46 -1.70 -7.59
C THR A 400 -7.64 -0.19 -7.66
N LEU A 401 -7.23 0.46 -8.77
CA LEU A 401 -7.20 1.92 -8.87
C LEU A 401 -8.34 2.49 -9.71
N TRP A 402 -8.78 1.77 -10.74
CA TRP A 402 -9.65 2.33 -11.79
C TRP A 402 -10.98 1.61 -11.93
N HIS A 403 -11.11 0.37 -11.52
CA HIS A 403 -12.28 -0.52 -11.62
C HIS A 403 -12.82 -0.75 -13.04
N SER A 404 -12.49 0.09 -14.01
CA SER A 404 -12.91 -0.06 -15.40
C SER A 404 -12.21 0.92 -16.34
N VAL A 405 -12.20 0.62 -17.63
CA VAL A 405 -11.76 1.52 -18.71
C VAL A 405 -12.54 2.85 -18.67
N ALA A 406 -13.84 2.80 -18.42
CA ALA A 406 -14.68 4.00 -18.36
C ALA A 406 -14.25 4.95 -17.23
N SER A 407 -13.93 4.42 -16.05
CA SER A 407 -13.44 5.23 -14.93
C SER A 407 -12.09 5.88 -15.24
N PHE A 408 -11.20 5.18 -15.95
CA PHE A 408 -9.94 5.75 -16.41
C PHE A 408 -10.16 6.95 -17.32
N PHE A 409 -11.09 6.85 -18.28
CA PHE A 409 -11.41 7.97 -19.18
C PHE A 409 -12.07 9.15 -18.47
N LEU A 410 -12.95 8.90 -17.51
CA LEU A 410 -13.56 9.94 -16.67
C LEU A 410 -12.51 10.82 -15.98
N LEU A 411 -11.32 10.32 -15.77
CA LEU A 411 -10.23 11.07 -15.16
C LEU A 411 -9.24 11.63 -16.18
N LEU A 412 -8.89 10.84 -17.19
CA LEU A 412 -7.89 11.22 -18.18
C LEU A 412 -8.32 12.43 -19.05
N ILE A 413 -9.59 12.48 -19.45
CA ILE A 413 -10.11 13.58 -20.28
C ILE A 413 -10.12 14.92 -19.53
N PRO A 414 -10.77 15.05 -18.36
CA PRO A 414 -10.73 16.28 -17.58
C PRO A 414 -9.31 16.70 -17.17
N ALA A 415 -8.46 15.73 -16.79
CA ALA A 415 -7.07 16.00 -16.47
C ALA A 415 -6.29 16.57 -17.67
N SER A 416 -6.51 16.06 -18.88
CA SER A 416 -5.90 16.60 -20.11
C SER A 416 -6.38 18.03 -20.41
N ILE A 417 -7.67 18.30 -20.18
CA ILE A 417 -8.24 19.65 -20.32
C ILE A 417 -7.64 20.60 -19.27
N ALA A 418 -7.50 20.14 -18.02
CA ALA A 418 -6.88 20.91 -16.94
C ALA A 418 -5.41 21.23 -17.26
N LEU A 419 -4.63 20.24 -17.71
CA LEU A 419 -3.23 20.41 -18.13
C LEU A 419 -3.11 21.48 -19.22
N PHE A 420 -3.97 21.43 -20.23
CA PHE A 420 -4.00 22.42 -21.30
C PHE A 420 -4.38 23.81 -20.77
N GLY A 421 -5.39 23.88 -19.89
CA GLY A 421 -5.81 25.14 -19.24
C GLY A 421 -4.69 25.78 -18.39
N TYR A 422 -3.98 24.99 -17.59
CA TYR A 422 -2.82 25.46 -16.81
C TYR A 422 -1.70 25.96 -17.73
N TYR A 423 -1.38 25.21 -18.79
CA TYR A 423 -0.39 25.62 -19.77
C TYR A 423 -0.76 26.94 -20.44
N CYS A 424 -1.97 27.08 -20.96
CA CYS A 424 -2.44 28.30 -21.63
C CYS A 424 -2.46 29.49 -20.66
N GLY A 425 -2.98 29.31 -19.45
CA GLY A 425 -3.03 30.38 -18.44
C GLY A 425 -1.65 30.92 -18.11
N ILE A 426 -0.69 30.04 -17.79
CA ILE A 426 0.68 30.42 -17.48
C ILE A 426 1.39 31.00 -18.71
N ARG A 427 1.12 30.46 -19.89
CA ARG A 427 1.70 30.93 -21.14
C ARG A 427 1.26 32.36 -21.48
N PHE A 428 -0.05 32.60 -21.47
CA PHE A 428 -0.61 33.92 -21.78
C PHE A 428 -0.21 34.98 -20.74
N TYR A 429 -0.11 34.58 -19.46
CA TYR A 429 0.42 35.48 -18.43
C TYR A 429 1.88 35.87 -18.72
N ARG A 430 2.74 34.92 -19.06
CA ARG A 430 4.14 35.20 -19.40
C ARG A 430 4.30 36.03 -20.68
N GLU A 431 3.36 36.00 -21.58
CA GLU A 431 3.31 36.85 -22.77
C GLU A 431 2.67 38.21 -22.56
N GLY A 432 2.21 38.48 -21.30
CA GLY A 432 1.59 39.76 -20.95
C GLY A 432 0.11 39.89 -21.41
N LEU A 433 -0.48 38.78 -21.93
CA LEU A 433 -1.86 38.77 -22.42
C LEU A 433 -2.88 38.61 -21.28
N LEU A 434 -2.49 38.04 -20.16
CA LEU A 434 -3.34 37.89 -18.98
C LEU A 434 -2.82 38.68 -17.79
N SER A 435 -3.75 39.36 -17.08
CA SER A 435 -3.43 39.95 -15.81
C SER A 435 -3.20 38.92 -14.73
N ARG A 436 -2.42 39.29 -13.71
CA ARG A 436 -2.14 38.42 -12.57
C ARG A 436 -3.40 37.95 -11.84
N ARG A 437 -4.44 38.78 -11.76
CA ARG A 437 -5.71 38.49 -11.10
C ARG A 437 -6.44 37.39 -11.89
N ILE A 438 -6.55 37.54 -13.20
CA ILE A 438 -7.19 36.58 -14.08
C ILE A 438 -6.46 35.23 -14.01
N LEU A 439 -5.13 35.24 -14.11
CA LEU A 439 -4.35 33.99 -13.94
C LEU A 439 -4.66 33.31 -12.62
N THR A 440 -4.61 34.03 -11.50
CA THR A 440 -4.86 33.44 -10.17
C THR A 440 -6.24 32.80 -10.09
N VAL A 441 -7.28 33.49 -10.57
CA VAL A 441 -8.66 32.98 -10.61
C VAL A 441 -8.74 31.74 -11.51
N SER A 442 -8.17 31.79 -12.71
CA SER A 442 -8.19 30.65 -13.65
C SER A 442 -7.48 29.43 -13.08
N LEU A 443 -6.29 29.60 -12.48
CA LEU A 443 -5.58 28.49 -11.85
C LEU A 443 -6.35 27.91 -10.65
N SER A 444 -7.01 28.78 -9.85
CA SER A 444 -7.81 28.34 -8.71
C SER A 444 -9.07 27.56 -9.14
N LEU A 445 -9.72 27.98 -10.21
CA LEU A 445 -10.89 27.26 -10.77
C LEU A 445 -10.47 25.89 -11.34
N LEU A 446 -9.39 25.83 -12.09
CA LEU A 446 -8.86 24.56 -12.61
C LEU A 446 -8.48 23.62 -11.47
N PHE A 447 -7.80 24.11 -10.44
CA PHE A 447 -7.48 23.36 -9.24
C PHE A 447 -8.73 22.82 -8.55
N ALA A 448 -9.75 23.66 -8.35
CA ALA A 448 -10.99 23.24 -7.67
C ALA A 448 -11.71 22.15 -8.46
N LEU A 449 -11.79 22.26 -9.79
CA LEU A 449 -12.40 21.26 -10.65
C LEU A 449 -11.60 19.93 -10.65
N GLU A 450 -10.29 20.01 -10.83
CA GLU A 450 -9.39 18.84 -10.83
C GLU A 450 -9.41 18.14 -9.47
N SER A 451 -9.23 18.87 -8.38
CA SER A 451 -9.22 18.31 -7.03
C SER A 451 -10.58 17.77 -6.61
N GLY A 452 -11.66 18.46 -6.96
CA GLY A 452 -13.02 18.01 -6.68
C GLY A 452 -13.33 16.68 -7.36
N LEU A 453 -12.97 16.54 -8.64
CA LEU A 453 -13.11 15.27 -9.37
C LEU A 453 -12.28 14.15 -8.72
N ASN A 454 -11.01 14.41 -8.44
CA ASN A 454 -10.12 13.43 -7.84
C ASN A 454 -10.60 12.98 -6.44
N LEU A 455 -11.03 13.92 -5.60
CA LEU A 455 -11.61 13.59 -4.28
C LEU A 455 -12.86 12.73 -4.43
N SER A 456 -13.73 13.04 -5.40
CA SER A 456 -14.95 12.27 -5.64
C SER A 456 -14.65 10.83 -6.06
N VAL A 457 -13.64 10.62 -6.89
CA VAL A 457 -13.29 9.28 -7.39
C VAL A 457 -12.48 8.49 -6.37
N TYR A 458 -11.48 9.10 -5.73
CA TYR A 458 -10.52 8.35 -4.89
C TYR A 458 -10.88 8.31 -3.41
N ILE A 459 -11.70 9.24 -2.92
CA ILE A 459 -12.08 9.30 -1.51
C ILE A 459 -13.57 9.00 -1.32
N ALA A 460 -14.47 9.64 -2.09
CA ALA A 460 -15.91 9.44 -1.87
C ALA A 460 -16.43 8.11 -2.42
N ARG A 461 -15.91 7.64 -3.56
CA ARG A 461 -16.39 6.40 -4.17
C ARG A 461 -16.11 5.15 -3.31
N PRO A 462 -14.91 4.95 -2.73
CA PRO A 462 -14.68 3.84 -1.82
C PRO A 462 -15.33 4.00 -0.44
N ALA A 463 -15.83 5.20 -0.09
CA ALA A 463 -16.40 5.44 1.23
C ALA A 463 -17.74 4.70 1.43
N VAL A 464 -17.74 3.74 2.35
CA VAL A 464 -18.89 2.88 2.68
C VAL A 464 -19.11 2.81 4.19
N GLU A 465 -20.28 2.35 4.61
CA GLU A 465 -20.52 1.96 6.00
C GLU A 465 -19.87 0.58 6.23
N ASP A 466 -18.93 0.53 7.15
CA ASP A 466 -18.18 -0.70 7.45
C ASP A 466 -18.88 -1.47 8.58
N THR A 467 -19.83 -2.31 8.21
CA THR A 467 -20.53 -3.20 9.13
C THR A 467 -19.67 -4.37 9.59
N LEU A 468 -18.73 -4.83 8.74
CA LEU A 468 -17.84 -5.95 9.04
C LEU A 468 -16.91 -5.62 10.22
N TYR A 469 -16.40 -4.40 10.28
CA TYR A 469 -15.58 -3.95 11.40
C TYR A 469 -16.35 -4.02 12.74
N ALA A 470 -17.56 -3.47 12.77
CA ALA A 470 -18.40 -3.49 13.98
C ALA A 470 -18.78 -4.92 14.41
N GLN A 471 -19.12 -5.78 13.43
CA GLN A 471 -19.38 -7.20 13.68
C GLN A 471 -18.14 -7.90 14.24
N THR A 472 -16.97 -7.64 13.69
CA THR A 472 -15.74 -8.27 14.20
C THR A 472 -15.40 -7.81 15.61
N LEU A 473 -15.62 -6.53 15.95
CA LEU A 473 -15.42 -6.05 17.33
C LEU A 473 -16.36 -6.72 18.33
N SER A 474 -17.58 -7.10 17.91
CA SER A 474 -18.52 -7.81 18.81
C SER A 474 -18.09 -9.23 19.17
N LEU A 475 -17.04 -9.75 18.53
CA LEU A 475 -16.43 -11.03 18.84
C LEU A 475 -15.36 -10.95 19.95
N SER A 476 -14.96 -9.75 20.39
CA SER A 476 -13.99 -9.59 21.47
C SER A 476 -14.53 -10.14 22.80
N ASP A 477 -13.66 -10.62 23.65
CA ASP A 477 -13.92 -11.04 25.03
C ASP A 477 -15.01 -12.12 25.20
N LEU A 478 -15.31 -12.92 24.18
CA LEU A 478 -16.31 -13.99 24.25
C LEU A 478 -15.76 -15.29 24.86
N ALA A 479 -14.44 -15.49 24.82
CA ALA A 479 -13.79 -16.66 25.43
C ALA A 479 -13.13 -16.25 26.74
N ASP A 480 -13.67 -16.76 27.84
CA ASP A 480 -13.10 -16.61 29.19
C ASP A 480 -12.42 -17.94 29.59
N ASP A 481 -11.09 -18.02 29.36
CA ASP A 481 -10.31 -19.21 29.65
C ASP A 481 -8.94 -18.77 30.23
N PRO A 482 -8.57 -19.22 31.45
CA PRO A 482 -7.34 -18.80 32.11
C PRO A 482 -6.07 -19.40 31.47
N ASP A 483 -6.23 -20.48 30.69
CA ASP A 483 -5.11 -21.13 30.01
C ASP A 483 -4.79 -20.41 28.70
N TYR A 484 -3.56 -20.63 28.21
CA TYR A 484 -3.21 -20.21 26.86
C TYR A 484 -3.99 -21.01 25.81
N TYR A 485 -4.62 -20.33 24.89
CA TYR A 485 -5.35 -20.91 23.77
C TYR A 485 -5.20 -20.06 22.51
N ARG A 486 -5.55 -20.64 21.38
CA ARG A 486 -5.71 -19.93 20.12
C ARG A 486 -7.15 -20.01 19.64
N VAL A 487 -7.49 -18.98 18.84
CA VAL A 487 -8.79 -18.86 18.18
C VAL A 487 -8.59 -18.91 16.67
N ARG A 488 -9.46 -19.62 15.98
CA ARG A 488 -9.56 -19.58 14.52
C ARG A 488 -10.98 -19.31 14.06
N MET A 489 -11.16 -19.06 12.76
CA MET A 489 -12.46 -19.02 12.11
C MET A 489 -12.66 -20.27 11.25
N GLU A 490 -13.89 -20.79 11.18
CA GLU A 490 -14.23 -21.91 10.30
C GLU A 490 -14.14 -21.49 8.84
N ARG A 491 -14.68 -20.29 8.51
CA ARG A 491 -14.52 -19.63 7.22
C ARG A 491 -13.96 -18.22 7.38
N LYS A 492 -13.73 -17.51 6.28
CA LYS A 492 -13.19 -16.15 6.30
C LYS A 492 -14.30 -15.10 6.58
N TYR A 493 -14.81 -15.07 7.81
CA TYR A 493 -15.84 -14.11 8.25
C TYR A 493 -15.30 -12.71 8.55
N SER A 494 -14.00 -12.55 8.67
CA SER A 494 -13.32 -11.27 8.91
C SER A 494 -11.96 -11.25 8.25
N HIS A 495 -11.33 -10.09 8.20
CA HIS A 495 -9.92 -9.98 7.80
C HIS A 495 -9.04 -10.73 8.81
N VAL A 496 -8.08 -11.49 8.30
CA VAL A 496 -7.29 -12.46 9.09
C VAL A 496 -6.53 -11.82 10.25
N ASN A 497 -6.06 -10.58 10.11
CA ASN A 497 -5.37 -9.86 11.18
C ASN A 497 -6.31 -9.36 12.29
N MET A 498 -7.61 -9.29 12.04
CA MET A 498 -8.56 -8.76 13.02
C MET A 498 -8.71 -9.66 14.24
N ILE A 499 -8.56 -10.98 14.10
CA ILE A 499 -8.68 -11.91 15.23
C ILE A 499 -7.61 -11.63 16.30
N GLY A 500 -6.37 -11.40 15.87
CA GLY A 500 -5.32 -10.97 16.78
C GLY A 500 -5.55 -9.57 17.34
N ALA A 501 -6.02 -8.66 16.49
CA ALA A 501 -6.25 -7.27 16.86
C ALA A 501 -7.37 -7.06 17.91
N ILE A 502 -8.33 -7.98 18.00
CA ILE A 502 -9.38 -7.97 19.05
C ILE A 502 -8.98 -8.78 20.29
N GLY A 503 -7.68 -9.08 20.46
CA GLY A 503 -7.11 -9.63 21.69
C GLY A 503 -6.91 -11.14 21.73
N TYR A 504 -7.26 -11.91 20.69
CA TYR A 504 -7.05 -13.35 20.68
C TYR A 504 -5.69 -13.77 20.15
N ASN A 505 -5.11 -14.85 20.70
CA ASN A 505 -4.02 -15.53 20.04
C ASN A 505 -4.56 -16.30 18.83
N THR A 506 -3.85 -16.25 17.69
CA THR A 506 -4.26 -16.93 16.46
C THR A 506 -3.07 -17.32 15.59
N ILE A 507 -3.29 -18.32 14.75
CA ILE A 507 -2.34 -18.68 13.69
C ILE A 507 -2.42 -17.75 12.48
N GLY A 508 -3.53 -17.02 12.32
CA GLY A 508 -3.77 -16.14 11.19
C GLY A 508 -2.83 -14.95 11.17
N HIS A 509 -2.39 -14.55 9.98
CA HIS A 509 -1.62 -13.33 9.78
C HIS A 509 -1.49 -12.98 8.30
N TYR A 510 -1.52 -11.69 8.00
CA TYR A 510 -1.28 -11.16 6.66
C TYR A 510 -0.48 -9.86 6.70
N THR A 511 0.80 -9.94 6.38
CA THR A 511 1.65 -8.77 6.13
C THR A 511 2.80 -9.11 5.19
N SER A 512 3.46 -8.06 4.67
CA SER A 512 4.69 -8.20 3.88
C SER A 512 5.86 -8.84 4.65
N LEU A 513 5.73 -9.06 5.96
CA LEU A 513 6.77 -9.60 6.84
C LEU A 513 6.42 -11.00 7.36
N THR A 514 5.36 -11.63 6.85
CA THR A 514 5.02 -13.01 7.19
C THR A 514 6.16 -13.94 6.80
N ALA A 515 6.70 -14.68 7.77
CA ALA A 515 7.86 -15.54 7.54
C ALA A 515 7.53 -16.69 6.60
N SER A 516 8.37 -16.90 5.57
CA SER A 516 8.18 -17.94 4.56
C SER A 516 8.12 -19.34 5.17
N ARG A 517 8.97 -19.62 6.16
CA ARG A 517 9.00 -20.92 6.85
C ARG A 517 7.71 -21.20 7.62
N THR A 518 7.16 -20.17 8.31
CA THR A 518 5.89 -20.30 9.02
C THR A 518 4.74 -20.57 8.05
N MET A 519 4.70 -19.85 6.92
CA MET A 519 3.72 -20.10 5.86
C MET A 519 3.77 -21.53 5.34
N GLN A 520 4.96 -22.02 5.03
CA GLN A 520 5.17 -23.40 4.56
C GLN A 520 4.75 -24.41 5.63
N MET A 521 5.09 -24.19 6.89
CA MET A 521 4.67 -25.06 7.99
C MET A 521 3.15 -25.13 8.10
N MET A 522 2.47 -23.98 8.11
CA MET A 522 1.00 -23.93 8.20
C MET A 522 0.34 -24.62 7.01
N LYS A 523 0.88 -24.47 5.80
CA LYS A 523 0.42 -25.19 4.61
C LYS A 523 0.57 -26.71 4.79
N LYS A 524 1.68 -27.20 5.33
CA LYS A 524 1.91 -28.62 5.65
C LYS A 524 0.94 -29.14 6.71
N MET A 525 0.55 -28.28 7.64
CA MET A 525 -0.45 -28.59 8.67
C MET A 525 -1.90 -28.59 8.14
N GLY A 526 -2.11 -28.25 6.86
CA GLY A 526 -3.42 -28.26 6.22
C GLY A 526 -4.13 -26.92 6.20
N TYR A 527 -3.55 -25.84 6.75
CA TYR A 527 -4.17 -24.53 6.74
C TYR A 527 -3.95 -23.80 5.40
N SER A 528 -4.88 -22.90 5.06
CA SER A 528 -4.72 -22.00 3.93
C SER A 528 -3.49 -21.11 4.13
N SER A 529 -2.57 -21.12 3.18
CA SER A 529 -1.39 -20.26 3.22
C SER A 529 -1.02 -19.88 1.79
N TYR A 530 -1.24 -18.61 1.46
CA TYR A 530 -0.99 -18.07 0.13
C TYR A 530 -0.55 -16.62 0.22
N TRP A 531 0.34 -16.19 -0.65
CA TRP A 531 0.68 -14.79 -0.84
C TRP A 531 1.10 -14.06 0.42
N MET A 532 1.81 -14.42 1.34
CA MET A 532 2.10 -13.77 2.63
C MET A 532 0.91 -13.78 3.62
N GLU A 533 -0.21 -14.43 3.29
CA GLU A 533 -1.31 -14.68 4.20
C GLU A 533 -1.20 -16.11 4.75
N ILE A 534 -1.35 -16.24 6.06
CA ILE A 534 -1.66 -17.49 6.75
C ILE A 534 -3.12 -17.35 7.16
N GLY A 535 -4.01 -18.09 6.48
CA GLY A 535 -5.42 -18.11 6.84
C GLY A 535 -5.67 -18.92 8.11
N THR A 536 -6.82 -18.67 8.73
CA THR A 536 -7.29 -19.48 9.86
C THR A 536 -8.18 -20.63 9.40
N THR A 537 -8.55 -20.67 8.13
CA THR A 537 -9.39 -21.71 7.50
C THR A 537 -8.57 -22.94 7.11
N GLY A 538 -9.26 -24.08 6.99
CA GLY A 538 -8.61 -25.36 6.75
C GLY A 538 -8.08 -25.97 8.05
N GLY A 539 -7.00 -26.74 7.93
CA GLY A 539 -6.49 -27.53 9.04
C GLY A 539 -7.23 -28.86 9.17
N THR A 540 -6.80 -29.65 10.13
CA THR A 540 -7.44 -30.94 10.47
C THR A 540 -7.70 -31.01 11.97
N VAL A 541 -8.49 -31.98 12.42
CA VAL A 541 -8.68 -32.22 13.87
C VAL A 541 -7.33 -32.35 14.58
N LEU A 542 -6.37 -33.03 13.95
CA LEU A 542 -5.02 -33.23 14.50
C LEU A 542 -4.23 -31.92 14.58
N SER A 543 -4.24 -31.12 13.51
CA SER A 543 -3.51 -29.85 13.47
C SER A 543 -4.14 -28.82 14.41
N ASP A 544 -5.45 -28.75 14.49
CA ASP A 544 -6.16 -27.90 15.45
C ASP A 544 -5.83 -28.26 16.91
N ALA A 545 -5.79 -29.58 17.19
CA ALA A 545 -5.45 -30.07 18.53
C ALA A 545 -4.00 -29.66 18.91
N ILE A 546 -3.03 -29.94 18.07
CA ILE A 546 -1.60 -29.67 18.31
C ILE A 546 -1.29 -28.17 18.42
N LEU A 547 -1.95 -27.35 17.58
CA LEU A 547 -1.74 -25.90 17.57
C LEU A 547 -2.57 -25.16 18.64
N ALA A 548 -3.25 -25.90 19.50
CA ALA A 548 -4.08 -25.35 20.59
C ALA A 548 -5.19 -24.40 20.09
N ASN A 549 -5.80 -24.69 18.93
CA ASN A 549 -6.98 -23.99 18.43
C ASN A 549 -8.20 -24.46 19.26
N ARG A 550 -8.35 -23.85 20.44
CA ARG A 550 -9.35 -24.23 21.43
C ARG A 550 -10.72 -23.66 21.16
N TYR A 551 -10.76 -22.46 20.57
CA TYR A 551 -12.03 -21.81 20.23
C TYR A 551 -12.12 -21.53 18.74
N ILE A 552 -13.31 -21.68 18.21
CA ILE A 552 -13.57 -21.57 16.78
C ILE A 552 -14.81 -20.69 16.57
N PHE A 553 -14.68 -19.64 15.77
CA PHE A 553 -15.80 -18.85 15.29
C PHE A 553 -16.35 -19.44 13.99
N GLY A 554 -17.68 -19.57 13.91
CA GLY A 554 -18.39 -20.07 12.74
C GLY A 554 -19.89 -19.87 12.86
N LEU A 555 -20.63 -20.37 11.87
CA LEU A 555 -22.08 -20.55 11.99
C LEU A 555 -22.38 -21.82 12.79
N GLU A 556 -23.54 -21.92 13.44
CA GLU A 556 -23.87 -23.06 14.29
C GLU A 556 -23.89 -24.40 13.54
N ASP A 557 -24.26 -24.39 12.27
CA ASP A 557 -24.31 -25.56 11.39
C ASP A 557 -22.95 -26.00 10.83
N GLU A 558 -21.93 -25.18 11.00
CA GLU A 558 -20.55 -25.48 10.57
C GLU A 558 -19.76 -26.27 11.61
N PHE A 559 -20.23 -26.30 12.86
CA PHE A 559 -19.46 -26.91 13.95
C PHE A 559 -19.47 -28.43 13.89
N ALA A 560 -18.28 -29.01 14.00
CA ALA A 560 -18.11 -30.45 14.11
C ALA A 560 -18.65 -30.98 15.46
N PRO A 561 -18.99 -32.28 15.55
CA PRO A 561 -19.56 -32.88 16.76
C PRO A 561 -18.72 -32.79 18.04
N TRP A 562 -17.42 -32.59 17.90
CA TRP A 562 -16.47 -32.37 19.02
C TRP A 562 -16.25 -30.89 19.35
N GLN A 563 -16.95 -30.01 18.68
CA GLN A 563 -16.97 -28.56 18.92
C GLN A 563 -18.27 -28.21 19.63
N THR A 564 -18.18 -27.82 20.89
CA THR A 564 -19.37 -27.53 21.69
C THR A 564 -19.66 -26.04 21.66
N LEU A 565 -20.86 -25.67 21.23
CA LEU A 565 -21.33 -24.28 21.22
C LEU A 565 -21.16 -23.66 22.60
N THR A 566 -20.54 -22.49 22.67
CA THR A 566 -20.37 -21.73 23.91
C THR A 566 -21.32 -20.54 23.96
N THR A 567 -21.34 -19.74 22.88
CA THR A 567 -22.20 -18.55 22.80
C THR A 567 -22.45 -18.18 21.33
N THR A 568 -23.56 -17.49 21.10
CA THR A 568 -23.90 -16.91 19.79
C THR A 568 -24.02 -15.40 19.94
N THR A 569 -23.48 -14.68 18.98
CA THR A 569 -23.49 -13.20 18.96
C THR A 569 -24.68 -12.66 18.17
N ASP A 570 -25.02 -11.40 18.39
CA ASP A 570 -26.07 -10.70 17.63
C ASP A 570 -25.80 -10.60 16.14
N CYS A 571 -24.51 -10.72 15.71
CA CYS A 571 -24.15 -10.74 14.30
C CYS A 571 -24.34 -12.11 13.61
N GLY A 572 -24.80 -13.12 14.35
CA GLY A 572 -25.05 -14.48 13.85
C GLY A 572 -23.87 -15.42 13.85
N LEU A 573 -22.67 -14.94 14.19
CA LEU A 573 -21.51 -15.80 14.41
C LEU A 573 -21.55 -16.38 15.83
N SER A 574 -21.17 -17.63 15.93
CA SER A 574 -21.12 -18.37 17.17
C SER A 574 -19.68 -18.74 17.53
N LEU A 575 -19.43 -18.90 18.84
CA LEU A 575 -18.18 -19.39 19.37
C LEU A 575 -18.38 -20.83 19.87
N ALA A 576 -17.57 -21.76 19.39
CA ALA A 576 -17.54 -23.13 19.87
C ALA A 576 -16.19 -23.48 20.50
N LYS A 577 -16.21 -24.34 21.51
CA LYS A 577 -15.03 -24.90 22.18
C LYS A 577 -14.69 -26.26 21.58
N ASN A 578 -13.46 -26.39 21.07
CA ASN A 578 -12.92 -27.64 20.57
C ASN A 578 -12.51 -28.56 21.76
N GLN A 579 -13.23 -29.64 21.95
CA GLN A 579 -13.00 -30.60 23.04
C GLN A 579 -11.74 -31.45 22.83
N LEU A 580 -11.20 -31.49 21.61
CA LEU A 580 -10.00 -32.26 21.27
C LEU A 580 -8.72 -31.44 21.33
N CYS A 581 -8.83 -30.19 21.78
CA CYS A 581 -7.68 -29.28 21.85
C CYS A 581 -6.65 -29.76 22.92
N MET A 582 -5.39 -29.77 22.54
CA MET A 582 -4.27 -30.05 23.43
C MET A 582 -3.71 -28.78 24.06
N PRO A 583 -3.07 -28.87 25.24
CA PRO A 583 -2.28 -27.77 25.77
C PRO A 583 -1.10 -27.43 24.85
N VAL A 584 -0.64 -26.18 24.85
CA VAL A 584 0.51 -25.72 24.04
C VAL A 584 1.79 -26.48 24.39
N GLY A 585 1.98 -26.84 25.65
CA GLY A 585 3.10 -27.65 26.13
C GLY A 585 2.65 -29.07 26.48
N THR A 586 3.17 -30.07 25.75
CA THR A 586 2.86 -31.47 25.99
C THR A 586 4.12 -32.31 26.00
N VAL A 587 4.14 -33.36 26.80
CA VAL A 587 5.16 -34.40 26.76
C VAL A 587 4.65 -35.55 25.93
N GLN A 588 5.36 -35.89 24.87
CA GLN A 588 4.92 -36.90 23.90
C GLN A 588 5.91 -38.08 23.86
N SER A 589 5.41 -39.26 23.50
CA SER A 589 6.20 -40.49 23.40
C SER A 589 6.66 -40.80 21.96
N GLY A 590 6.30 -39.96 20.99
CA GLY A 590 6.63 -40.13 19.59
C GLY A 590 8.08 -39.81 19.23
N ASP A 591 8.43 -40.03 17.97
CA ASP A 591 9.77 -39.77 17.44
C ASP A 591 9.78 -38.43 16.64
N PRO A 592 10.38 -37.37 17.16
CA PRO A 592 10.41 -36.08 16.46
C PRO A 592 11.24 -36.11 15.16
N ALA A 593 12.10 -37.10 14.93
CA ALA A 593 12.85 -37.26 13.70
C ALA A 593 11.95 -37.47 12.47
N LEU A 594 10.75 -38.01 12.68
CA LEU A 594 9.75 -38.22 11.63
C LEU A 594 9.24 -36.90 11.03
N LEU A 595 9.34 -35.78 11.77
CA LEU A 595 8.97 -34.45 11.26
C LEU A 595 9.85 -33.99 10.10
N ASN A 596 11.07 -34.53 9.99
CA ASN A 596 11.98 -34.23 8.87
C ASN A 596 11.47 -34.78 7.53
N GLY A 597 10.57 -35.77 7.57
CA GLY A 597 9.93 -36.37 6.36
C GLY A 597 8.72 -35.57 5.85
N ILE A 598 8.26 -34.56 6.54
CA ILE A 598 7.13 -33.71 6.15
C ILE A 598 7.55 -32.82 4.99
N THR A 599 7.01 -33.08 3.81
CA THR A 599 7.41 -32.38 2.57
C THR A 599 6.42 -31.31 2.14
N GLY A 600 5.15 -31.47 2.47
CA GLY A 600 4.04 -30.64 1.98
C GLY A 600 3.52 -31.02 0.60
N ASN A 601 4.07 -32.10 0.00
CA ASN A 601 3.66 -32.60 -1.32
C ASN A 601 2.52 -33.62 -1.25
N ASP A 602 2.37 -34.29 -0.12
CA ASP A 602 1.29 -35.21 0.20
C ASP A 602 0.84 -34.94 1.64
N ARG A 603 -0.23 -34.18 1.78
CA ARG A 603 -0.72 -33.74 3.09
C ARG A 603 -1.24 -34.90 3.93
N ILE A 604 -1.76 -35.96 3.31
CA ILE A 604 -2.22 -37.15 4.03
C ILE A 604 -1.01 -37.87 4.62
N ALA A 605 0.05 -38.07 3.85
CA ALA A 605 1.30 -38.63 4.36
C ALA A 605 1.93 -37.73 5.43
N ASP A 606 1.91 -36.45 5.23
CA ASP A 606 2.40 -35.44 6.22
C ASP A 606 1.62 -35.51 7.53
N GLN A 607 0.28 -35.63 7.49
CA GLN A 607 -0.55 -35.79 8.68
C GLN A 607 -0.27 -37.13 9.42
N LYS A 608 -0.05 -38.20 8.68
CA LYS A 608 0.35 -39.50 9.26
C LYS A 608 1.73 -39.40 9.92
N ALA A 609 2.68 -38.72 9.29
CA ALA A 609 4.01 -38.50 9.87
C ALA A 609 3.92 -37.65 11.14
N LEU A 610 3.08 -36.62 11.12
CA LEU A 610 2.81 -35.76 12.28
C LEU A 610 2.20 -36.57 13.46
N ALA A 611 1.20 -37.40 13.17
CA ALA A 611 0.57 -38.27 14.16
C ALA A 611 1.60 -39.25 14.79
N LYS A 612 2.42 -39.92 13.95
CA LYS A 612 3.49 -40.79 14.44
C LYS A 612 4.52 -40.04 15.28
N ALA A 613 4.93 -38.87 14.84
CA ALA A 613 5.91 -38.03 15.58
C ALA A 613 5.38 -37.61 16.95
N TRP A 614 4.07 -37.35 17.05
CA TRP A 614 3.45 -36.88 18.28
C TRP A 614 2.98 -38.00 19.22
N PHE A 615 2.31 -39.01 18.68
CA PHE A 615 1.62 -40.04 19.44
C PHE A 615 2.24 -41.44 19.31
N GLY A 616 3.28 -41.61 18.49
CA GLY A 616 3.88 -42.90 18.21
C GLY A 616 3.03 -43.80 17.26
N THR A 617 1.88 -43.31 16.81
CA THR A 617 0.96 -44.07 15.92
C THR A 617 0.23 -43.12 14.95
N ASP A 618 -0.14 -43.65 13.80
CA ASP A 618 -0.98 -42.97 12.81
C ASP A 618 -2.34 -43.68 12.59
N SER A 619 -2.68 -44.62 13.46
CA SER A 619 -3.91 -45.44 13.33
C SER A 619 -5.21 -44.60 13.37
N MET A 620 -5.15 -43.36 13.83
CA MET A 620 -6.27 -42.41 13.82
C MET A 620 -6.56 -41.82 12.43
N ILE A 621 -5.67 -42.00 11.45
CA ILE A 621 -5.80 -41.46 10.08
C ILE A 621 -5.97 -42.62 9.10
N THR A 622 -7.16 -42.73 8.54
CA THR A 622 -7.48 -43.77 7.53
C THR A 622 -7.48 -43.11 6.15
N SER A 623 -6.77 -43.76 5.19
CA SER A 623 -6.87 -43.36 3.78
C SER A 623 -8.00 -44.13 3.13
N TYR A 624 -8.86 -43.44 2.41
CA TYR A 624 -9.92 -44.03 1.63
C TYR A 624 -9.59 -43.98 0.15
N GLU A 625 -9.75 -45.10 -0.55
CA GLU A 625 -9.72 -45.14 -2.01
C GLU A 625 -11.17 -45.01 -2.52
N PRO A 626 -11.41 -44.23 -3.57
CA PRO A 626 -12.76 -44.07 -4.08
C PRO A 626 -13.25 -45.41 -4.68
N THR A 627 -14.46 -45.79 -4.32
CA THR A 627 -15.12 -47.00 -4.86
C THR A 627 -15.70 -46.76 -6.25
N LYS A 628 -15.99 -45.49 -6.54
CA LYS A 628 -16.46 -45.06 -7.85
C LYS A 628 -15.95 -43.66 -8.13
N GLU A 629 -15.55 -43.45 -9.38
CA GLU A 629 -15.10 -42.19 -9.89
C GLU A 629 -15.85 -41.86 -11.18
N SER A 630 -16.31 -40.65 -11.34
CA SER A 630 -16.93 -40.16 -12.57
C SER A 630 -16.50 -38.73 -12.85
N HIS A 631 -16.38 -38.42 -14.14
CA HIS A 631 -15.96 -37.11 -14.62
C HIS A 631 -17.01 -36.53 -15.57
N ALA A 632 -17.24 -35.23 -15.49
CA ALA A 632 -17.96 -34.49 -16.51
C ALA A 632 -17.05 -33.39 -17.04
N ALA A 633 -16.77 -33.42 -18.34
CA ALA A 633 -15.93 -32.47 -19.04
C ALA A 633 -14.46 -32.36 -18.57
N TYR A 634 -13.90 -33.46 -18.01
CA TYR A 634 -12.48 -33.56 -17.63
C TYR A 634 -11.85 -34.82 -18.18
N GLU A 635 -10.57 -34.76 -18.51
CA GLU A 635 -9.69 -35.91 -18.78
C GLU A 635 -8.48 -35.88 -17.85
N TYR A 636 -8.07 -37.05 -17.38
CA TYR A 636 -6.80 -37.17 -16.66
C TYR A 636 -5.62 -37.06 -17.63
N ALA A 637 -4.73 -36.09 -17.35
CA ALA A 637 -3.48 -35.92 -18.05
C ALA A 637 -2.32 -36.41 -17.17
N ASN A 638 -1.49 -37.33 -17.69
CA ASN A 638 -0.26 -37.77 -17.03
C ASN A 638 -0.43 -38.40 -15.64
N GLY A 639 -1.54 -39.10 -15.39
CA GLY A 639 -1.79 -39.79 -14.13
C GLY A 639 -2.80 -39.10 -13.23
N LYS A 640 -2.95 -39.60 -12.01
CA LYS A 640 -4.01 -39.27 -11.06
C LYS A 640 -4.07 -37.80 -10.59
N HIS A 641 -3.11 -36.95 -10.93
CA HIS A 641 -2.95 -35.64 -10.33
C HIS A 641 -3.19 -34.46 -11.27
N ASN A 642 -3.30 -34.71 -12.56
CA ASN A 642 -3.56 -33.65 -13.53
C ASN A 642 -4.86 -33.91 -14.29
N VAL A 643 -5.76 -32.98 -14.27
CA VAL A 643 -7.05 -33.04 -14.92
C VAL A 643 -7.16 -31.92 -15.95
N ASN A 644 -7.40 -32.25 -17.22
CA ASN A 644 -7.65 -31.28 -18.26
C ASN A 644 -9.16 -31.09 -18.45
N ILE A 645 -9.60 -29.87 -18.61
CA ILE A 645 -10.97 -29.55 -19.01
C ILE A 645 -11.15 -29.96 -20.48
N VAL A 646 -12.18 -30.70 -20.76
CA VAL A 646 -12.52 -31.17 -22.10
C VAL A 646 -13.87 -30.61 -22.53
N GLY A 647 -13.88 -29.85 -23.64
CA GLY A 647 -15.09 -29.30 -24.20
C GLY A 647 -15.49 -27.93 -23.62
N GLU A 648 -16.57 -27.35 -24.18
CA GLU A 648 -17.12 -26.02 -23.80
C GLU A 648 -18.30 -26.11 -22.81
N SER A 649 -18.45 -27.22 -22.07
CA SER A 649 -19.53 -27.38 -21.11
C SER A 649 -19.37 -26.37 -19.96
N ALA A 650 -20.49 -25.79 -19.53
CA ALA A 650 -20.50 -24.92 -18.36
C ALA A 650 -20.35 -25.70 -17.02
N ASP A 651 -20.71 -26.99 -17.02
CA ASP A 651 -20.67 -27.83 -15.83
C ASP A 651 -19.46 -28.76 -15.87
N HIS A 652 -18.48 -28.48 -15.05
CA HIS A 652 -17.28 -29.28 -14.86
C HIS A 652 -17.34 -29.89 -13.46
N SER A 653 -17.40 -31.24 -13.38
CA SER A 653 -17.42 -31.93 -12.10
C SER A 653 -16.63 -33.23 -12.10
N ILE A 654 -16.02 -33.52 -10.97
CA ILE A 654 -15.43 -34.80 -10.66
C ILE A 654 -16.11 -35.32 -9.39
N SER A 655 -16.66 -36.52 -9.43
CA SER A 655 -17.35 -37.12 -8.29
C SER A 655 -16.61 -38.38 -7.83
N TYR A 656 -16.37 -38.47 -6.55
CA TYR A 656 -15.80 -39.61 -5.88
C TYR A 656 -16.81 -40.21 -4.91
N SER A 657 -16.92 -41.53 -4.87
CA SER A 657 -17.76 -42.26 -3.94
C SER A 657 -16.91 -43.06 -2.99
N PHE A 658 -17.19 -42.96 -1.69
CA PHE A 658 -16.47 -43.65 -0.64
C PHE A 658 -17.45 -44.42 0.26
N PHE A 659 -16.99 -45.50 0.82
CA PHE A 659 -17.68 -46.16 1.92
C PHE A 659 -16.95 -45.84 3.22
N VAL A 660 -17.61 -45.09 4.10
CA VAL A 660 -17.08 -44.69 5.39
C VAL A 660 -17.82 -45.42 6.50
N SER A 661 -17.08 -46.13 7.35
CA SER A 661 -17.66 -46.84 8.51
C SER A 661 -17.58 -45.94 9.75
N GLY A 662 -18.74 -45.72 10.39
CA GLY A 662 -18.81 -44.94 11.58
C GLY A 662 -18.74 -43.41 11.33
N ARG A 663 -18.62 -42.62 12.39
CA ARG A 663 -18.61 -41.16 12.36
C ARG A 663 -17.20 -40.65 12.33
N GLN A 664 -16.81 -39.99 11.23
CA GLN A 664 -15.44 -39.53 10.98
C GLN A 664 -15.45 -38.15 10.32
N ALA A 665 -14.36 -37.38 10.50
CA ALA A 665 -14.10 -36.20 9.68
C ALA A 665 -13.42 -36.63 8.37
N LEU A 666 -13.97 -36.23 7.23
CA LEU A 666 -13.43 -36.54 5.92
C LEU A 666 -12.69 -35.31 5.38
N TYR A 667 -11.45 -35.50 4.93
CA TYR A 667 -10.62 -34.47 4.35
C TYR A 667 -10.23 -34.85 2.92
N PHE A 668 -10.31 -33.88 2.03
CA PHE A 668 -9.78 -33.97 0.69
C PHE A 668 -8.50 -33.16 0.57
N ASP A 669 -7.45 -33.73 -0.01
CA ASP A 669 -6.25 -33.00 -0.39
C ASP A 669 -6.32 -32.63 -1.88
N LEU A 670 -6.75 -31.40 -2.16
CA LEU A 670 -6.65 -30.80 -3.48
C LEU A 670 -5.29 -30.14 -3.59
N PHE A 671 -4.32 -30.85 -4.13
CA PHE A 671 -3.00 -30.32 -4.35
C PHE A 671 -3.01 -29.39 -5.57
N ASP A 672 -2.81 -28.10 -5.34
CA ASP A 672 -2.70 -27.11 -6.41
C ASP A 672 -1.30 -27.14 -7.02
N THR A 673 -1.22 -27.67 -8.23
CA THR A 673 -0.04 -27.59 -9.10
C THR A 673 -0.15 -26.50 -10.16
N CYS A 674 -1.23 -25.73 -10.18
CA CYS A 674 -1.42 -24.62 -11.12
C CYS A 674 -0.50 -23.47 -10.74
N GLU A 675 0.59 -23.28 -11.46
CA GLU A 675 1.37 -22.07 -11.40
C GLU A 675 0.49 -20.88 -11.80
N GLY A 676 0.15 -20.03 -10.85
CA GLY A 676 -0.40 -18.70 -11.11
C GLY A 676 -1.89 -18.46 -10.86
N ALA A 677 -2.67 -19.46 -10.45
CA ALA A 677 -4.05 -19.21 -10.02
C ALA A 677 -4.26 -19.70 -8.57
N PRO A 678 -4.78 -18.86 -7.66
CA PRO A 678 -5.23 -19.35 -6.37
C PRO A 678 -6.47 -20.21 -6.60
N ILE A 679 -6.41 -21.47 -6.22
CA ILE A 679 -7.67 -22.20 -5.97
C ILE A 679 -8.21 -21.63 -4.68
N VAL A 680 -9.16 -20.74 -4.78
CA VAL A 680 -10.04 -20.37 -3.67
C VAL A 680 -11.10 -21.47 -3.64
N SER A 681 -10.85 -22.54 -2.89
CA SER A 681 -11.89 -23.52 -2.59
C SER A 681 -12.78 -22.94 -1.52
N ASP A 682 -13.80 -22.18 -1.90
CA ASP A 682 -14.77 -21.61 -0.97
C ASP A 682 -15.93 -22.54 -0.66
N THR A 683 -15.94 -23.80 -1.15
CA THR A 683 -17.06 -24.69 -0.91
C THR A 683 -16.57 -26.11 -0.66
N TYR A 684 -16.51 -26.48 0.60
CA TYR A 684 -16.69 -27.85 0.99
C TYR A 684 -18.18 -28.06 1.31
N GLU A 685 -18.95 -28.51 0.38
CA GLU A 685 -20.23 -29.15 0.70
C GLU A 685 -19.95 -30.57 1.17
N SER A 686 -20.32 -30.87 2.42
CA SER A 686 -20.28 -32.17 3.08
C SER A 686 -21.29 -33.13 2.47
#